data_b7955973e214313da10d9d150caf5493
#
_entry.id   b7955973e214313da10d9d150caf5493
#
_cell.length_a   1.000
_cell.length_b   1.000
_cell.length_c   1.000
_cell.angle_alpha   90.00
_cell.angle_beta   90.00
_cell.angle_gamma   90.00
#
_symmetry.space_group_name_H-M   'P 1'
#
loop_
_entity.id
_entity.type
_entity.pdbx_description
1 polymer ?
#
loop_
_entity_poly.entity_id
_entity_poly.type
_entity_poly.pdbx_seq_one_letter_code
_entity_poly.pdbx_strand_id
1 'polypeptide(L)'
;MKATLYTTLSKNETFSIDAGESVRKALPDIDFDNALVFVNNTLQPPEYEAQDGDIITVRVMPASSDAMPWYIWTFVVPFGFAIYGGLMAYEAKKEAEKAQEEAEKAKKLQNRPDIDNRPFLRGASNTVATGASQPYIIGRHFFTPYILCKPFYKITGTDGADEYTYTVLECGFNKQVIQKLAIDDIIIKTFSGNTPQEGAYNIDEGIFAEDGRIEISQDGGLLTDIPELNYKTVSTPCNDEIPRDSAVEAEEEEYLTYTLNPYAKDVDIAISFSSGLWAYNDDNDKVGTKVTITPSYSLDGGNNWHIFTFDQNGTASNVFDRKALAEIRFVAHHDFTKSDYDALKTNGQSAILIRVRSNGNKDGKITNSCGVLFYQSVCFDPNNSGSVLTPCKIVEDRERAFCTILGLKLKASKINEDKLKKINIITHGVARTWNGTAWSATKTATRNPAAWALEVLTSNSHPASKYDDSEIDLDSFGEFYEWCENPTGSTEEEHFKYRFDWVITQNTKKDDVLGHIMEATGAVIYYDIGGRLAVAIDRPKENALAVYNPQNIIKITNKKELTRKTDALRIKYTSSKDDLFQEDTYIVTKDGETINENSIIRDITVTGVTEHEHVVRYARRLMAVETLRPKTTTIEVGNEGVFYTPYSKVLIQDDSLKIGIGKGFTINDCEWRSGLLKKIYTNEPLTFDPMKTYGIIVNCFSADDVKPVAIKVEGTGTTNEFRSNRGAADMLPSITTCWVMRDLRSSGSTF
;
A
#
# COMPACT_ATOMS: atom_id res chain seq x y z
N MET A 1 -36.60 -23.99 -11.81
CA MET A 1 -36.43 -22.79 -10.93
C MET A 1 -36.53 -21.53 -11.76
N LYS A 2 -36.83 -20.37 -11.11
CA LYS A 2 -36.78 -19.07 -11.80
C LYS A 2 -35.50 -18.36 -11.41
N ALA A 3 -34.73 -17.99 -12.39
CA ALA A 3 -33.52 -17.19 -12.20
C ALA A 3 -33.66 -15.85 -12.93
N THR A 4 -32.95 -14.84 -12.48
CA THR A 4 -33.02 -13.50 -13.06
C THR A 4 -31.66 -13.08 -13.62
N LEU A 5 -31.64 -12.72 -14.89
CA LEU A 5 -30.47 -12.20 -15.60
C LEU A 5 -30.55 -10.67 -15.68
N TYR A 6 -29.53 -9.96 -15.21
CA TYR A 6 -29.38 -8.53 -15.37
C TYR A 6 -28.32 -8.22 -16.42
N THR A 7 -28.74 -7.80 -17.60
CA THR A 7 -27.84 -7.39 -18.69
C THR A 7 -27.47 -5.91 -18.64
N THR A 8 -28.28 -5.09 -17.96
CA THR A 8 -28.02 -3.66 -17.63
C THR A 8 -28.69 -3.32 -16.31
N LEU A 9 -28.41 -2.14 -15.74
CA LEU A 9 -29.03 -1.67 -14.49
C LEU A 9 -30.58 -1.58 -14.55
N SER A 10 -31.16 -1.49 -15.74
CA SER A 10 -32.60 -1.31 -15.94
C SER A 10 -33.27 -2.44 -16.70
N LYS A 11 -32.51 -3.40 -17.24
CA LYS A 11 -33.05 -4.52 -18.02
C LYS A 11 -32.74 -5.83 -17.34
N ASN A 12 -33.81 -6.55 -16.92
CA ASN A 12 -33.74 -7.88 -16.37
C ASN A 12 -34.60 -8.84 -17.20
N GLU A 13 -34.14 -10.05 -17.32
CA GLU A 13 -34.88 -11.16 -17.97
C GLU A 13 -34.93 -12.33 -17.00
N THR A 14 -36.08 -12.99 -16.93
CA THR A 14 -36.26 -14.19 -16.12
C THR A 14 -36.13 -15.43 -16.99
N PHE A 15 -35.32 -16.37 -16.54
CA PHE A 15 -35.12 -17.66 -17.19
C PHE A 15 -35.36 -18.82 -16.22
N SER A 16 -35.51 -20.02 -16.72
CA SER A 16 -35.68 -21.22 -15.89
C SER A 16 -34.46 -22.10 -15.98
N ILE A 17 -33.97 -22.57 -14.82
CA ILE A 17 -32.90 -23.56 -14.72
C ILE A 17 -33.48 -24.81 -14.07
N ASP A 18 -33.15 -25.99 -14.59
CA ASP A 18 -33.56 -27.26 -14.00
C ASP A 18 -32.66 -27.62 -12.80
N ALA A 19 -33.20 -28.29 -11.80
CA ALA A 19 -32.42 -28.73 -10.64
C ALA A 19 -31.33 -29.72 -11.09
N GLY A 20 -30.09 -29.47 -10.66
CA GLY A 20 -28.89 -30.22 -11.04
C GLY A 20 -28.23 -29.73 -12.33
N GLU A 21 -28.75 -28.68 -12.96
CA GLU A 21 -28.09 -28.04 -14.12
C GLU A 21 -27.16 -26.90 -13.68
N SER A 22 -25.97 -26.80 -14.25
CA SER A 22 -25.07 -25.69 -13.94
C SER A 22 -25.53 -24.39 -14.62
N VAL A 23 -25.33 -23.26 -13.92
CA VAL A 23 -25.72 -21.93 -14.41
C VAL A 23 -25.08 -21.61 -15.78
N ARG A 24 -23.82 -21.99 -15.97
CA ARG A 24 -23.10 -21.81 -17.25
C ARG A 24 -23.75 -22.56 -18.40
N LYS A 25 -24.25 -23.77 -18.14
CA LYS A 25 -24.90 -24.58 -19.16
C LYS A 25 -26.30 -24.08 -19.50
N ALA A 26 -27.01 -23.53 -18.50
CA ALA A 26 -28.34 -22.95 -18.68
C ALA A 26 -28.34 -21.63 -19.46
N LEU A 27 -27.21 -20.93 -19.53
CA LEU A 27 -27.03 -19.64 -20.20
C LEU A 27 -25.82 -19.64 -21.13
N PRO A 28 -25.84 -20.43 -22.22
CA PRO A 28 -24.66 -20.58 -23.10
C PRO A 28 -24.24 -19.32 -23.84
N ASP A 29 -25.12 -18.33 -23.97
CA ASP A 29 -24.86 -17.06 -24.68
C ASP A 29 -24.24 -15.98 -23.78
N ILE A 30 -23.99 -16.27 -22.48
CA ILE A 30 -23.41 -15.34 -21.54
C ILE A 30 -21.90 -15.56 -21.44
N ASP A 31 -21.16 -14.48 -21.61
CA ASP A 31 -19.71 -14.45 -21.31
C ASP A 31 -19.50 -14.39 -19.80
N PHE A 32 -19.25 -15.53 -19.19
CA PHE A 32 -19.06 -15.65 -17.75
C PHE A 32 -17.70 -15.12 -17.24
N ASP A 33 -16.79 -14.77 -18.11
CA ASP A 33 -15.56 -14.06 -17.73
C ASP A 33 -15.86 -12.60 -17.31
N ASN A 34 -17.01 -12.09 -17.79
CA ASN A 34 -17.54 -10.77 -17.47
C ASN A 34 -18.91 -10.82 -16.77
N ALA A 35 -19.28 -11.92 -16.12
CA ALA A 35 -20.55 -12.05 -15.42
C ALA A 35 -20.38 -12.63 -14.00
N LEU A 36 -21.23 -12.17 -13.07
CA LEU A 36 -21.26 -12.63 -11.69
C LEU A 36 -22.54 -13.44 -11.43
N VAL A 37 -22.40 -14.60 -10.81
CA VAL A 37 -23.52 -15.49 -10.44
C VAL A 37 -23.74 -15.41 -8.93
N PHE A 38 -24.95 -15.08 -8.51
CA PHE A 38 -25.38 -15.07 -7.11
C PHE A 38 -26.44 -16.12 -6.90
N VAL A 39 -26.28 -16.96 -5.88
CA VAL A 39 -27.27 -17.93 -5.43
C VAL A 39 -27.60 -17.60 -3.97
N ASN A 40 -28.87 -17.32 -3.69
CA ASN A 40 -29.35 -16.91 -2.37
C ASN A 40 -28.52 -15.73 -1.79
N ASN A 41 -28.21 -14.73 -2.63
CA ASN A 41 -27.35 -13.58 -2.35
C ASN A 41 -25.86 -13.90 -2.03
N THR A 42 -25.41 -15.13 -2.28
CA THR A 42 -24.01 -15.52 -2.11
C THR A 42 -23.39 -15.74 -3.49
N LEU A 43 -22.20 -15.18 -3.74
CA LEU A 43 -21.49 -15.36 -4.98
C LEU A 43 -21.08 -16.84 -5.16
N GLN A 44 -21.37 -17.40 -6.31
CA GLN A 44 -21.05 -18.78 -6.66
C GLN A 44 -20.34 -18.83 -8.01
N PRO A 45 -19.52 -19.85 -8.27
CA PRO A 45 -18.91 -20.04 -9.59
C PRO A 45 -19.99 -20.33 -10.65
N PRO A 46 -19.74 -20.01 -11.93
CA PRO A 46 -20.68 -20.30 -13.04
C PRO A 46 -21.01 -21.78 -13.20
N GLU A 47 -20.18 -22.66 -12.69
CA GLU A 47 -20.33 -24.11 -12.69
C GLU A 47 -21.26 -24.62 -11.56
N TYR A 48 -21.76 -23.73 -10.71
CA TYR A 48 -22.67 -24.08 -9.63
C TYR A 48 -23.90 -24.81 -10.18
N GLU A 49 -24.20 -26.00 -9.65
CA GLU A 49 -25.38 -26.80 -9.97
C GLU A 49 -26.56 -26.33 -9.13
N ALA A 50 -27.57 -25.83 -9.80
CA ALA A 50 -28.76 -25.26 -9.17
C ALA A 50 -29.52 -26.29 -8.36
N GLN A 51 -29.91 -25.97 -7.10
CA GLN A 51 -30.71 -26.82 -6.21
C GLN A 51 -32.15 -26.30 -6.09
N ASP A 52 -33.05 -27.19 -5.80
CA ASP A 52 -34.48 -26.82 -5.73
C ASP A 52 -34.72 -25.82 -4.56
N GLY A 53 -35.28 -24.67 -4.88
CA GLY A 53 -35.48 -23.56 -3.94
C GLY A 53 -34.46 -22.43 -4.04
N ASP A 54 -33.39 -22.56 -4.83
CA ASP A 54 -32.41 -21.49 -5.01
C ASP A 54 -32.98 -20.28 -5.76
N ILE A 55 -32.55 -19.10 -5.33
CA ILE A 55 -32.80 -17.83 -6.03
C ILE A 55 -31.48 -17.46 -6.73
N ILE A 56 -31.47 -17.59 -8.05
CA ILE A 56 -30.25 -17.37 -8.85
C ILE A 56 -30.34 -16.02 -9.55
N THR A 57 -29.30 -15.21 -9.43
CA THR A 57 -29.16 -13.91 -10.08
C THR A 57 -27.84 -13.86 -10.84
N VAL A 58 -27.89 -13.63 -12.15
CA VAL A 58 -26.69 -13.48 -13.00
C VAL A 58 -26.61 -12.01 -13.43
N ARG A 59 -25.47 -11.38 -13.20
CA ARG A 59 -25.17 -9.98 -13.61
C ARG A 59 -24.04 -9.94 -14.60
N VAL A 60 -24.30 -9.44 -15.78
CA VAL A 60 -23.28 -9.19 -16.80
C VAL A 60 -22.66 -7.82 -16.56
N MET A 61 -21.34 -7.75 -16.52
CA MET A 61 -20.56 -6.52 -16.35
C MET A 61 -20.25 -5.92 -17.74
N PRO A 62 -20.39 -4.60 -17.92
CA PRO A 62 -20.04 -3.97 -19.20
C PRO A 62 -18.52 -4.04 -19.44
N ALA A 63 -18.11 -4.41 -20.64
CA ALA A 63 -16.73 -4.68 -21.04
C ALA A 63 -15.82 -3.45 -21.21
N SER A 64 -16.26 -2.20 -20.89
CA SER A 64 -15.42 -1.00 -21.00
C SER A 64 -15.53 -0.08 -19.80
N SER A 65 -14.38 0.28 -19.23
CA SER A 65 -14.22 1.08 -18.02
C SER A 65 -14.38 2.59 -18.21
N ASP A 66 -14.63 3.10 -19.43
CA ASP A 66 -14.44 4.52 -19.74
C ASP A 66 -15.68 5.41 -19.61
N ALA A 67 -16.79 4.91 -19.11
CA ALA A 67 -18.02 5.72 -18.97
C ALA A 67 -18.93 5.28 -17.80
N MET A 68 -18.42 5.22 -16.58
CA MET A 68 -19.29 5.03 -15.42
C MET A 68 -19.67 6.37 -14.78
N PRO A 69 -20.98 6.74 -14.74
CA PRO A 69 -21.44 7.93 -14.04
C PRO A 69 -21.17 7.84 -12.53
N TRP A 70 -20.81 8.96 -11.90
CA TRP A 70 -20.44 9.10 -10.48
C TRP A 70 -21.44 8.51 -9.46
N TYR A 71 -22.72 8.42 -9.78
CA TYR A 71 -23.74 7.83 -8.89
C TYR A 71 -23.63 6.31 -8.75
N ILE A 72 -22.88 5.61 -9.63
CA ILE A 72 -22.61 4.18 -9.50
C ILE A 72 -21.63 3.92 -8.35
N TRP A 73 -20.72 4.87 -8.07
CA TRP A 73 -19.78 4.79 -6.95
C TRP A 73 -20.46 4.79 -5.58
N THR A 74 -21.62 5.42 -5.46
CA THR A 74 -22.36 5.51 -4.19
C THR A 74 -23.07 4.20 -3.81
N PHE A 75 -23.35 3.32 -4.78
CA PHE A 75 -24.10 2.09 -4.56
C PHE A 75 -23.27 0.81 -4.81
N VAL A 76 -22.27 0.85 -5.66
CA VAL A 76 -21.50 -0.35 -6.07
C VAL A 76 -20.25 -0.54 -5.19
N VAL A 77 -19.66 0.52 -4.67
CA VAL A 77 -18.45 0.43 -3.83
C VAL A 77 -18.68 -0.36 -2.54
N PRO A 78 -19.77 -0.19 -1.76
CA PRO A 78 -20.02 -1.04 -0.59
C PRO A 78 -20.26 -2.51 -0.92
N PHE A 79 -20.84 -2.79 -2.10
CA PHE A 79 -21.05 -4.17 -2.56
C PHE A 79 -19.80 -4.76 -3.22
N GLY A 80 -18.99 -3.94 -3.89
CA GLY A 80 -17.73 -4.37 -4.51
C GLY A 80 -16.71 -4.87 -3.49
N PHE A 81 -16.61 -4.23 -2.33
CA PHE A 81 -15.72 -4.69 -1.24
C PHE A 81 -16.17 -6.02 -0.63
N ALA A 82 -17.47 -6.27 -0.51
CA ALA A 82 -17.98 -7.57 -0.04
C ALA A 82 -17.71 -8.69 -1.08
N ILE A 83 -17.76 -8.38 -2.37
CA ILE A 83 -17.49 -9.32 -3.46
C ILE A 83 -15.98 -9.58 -3.57
N TYR A 84 -15.15 -8.55 -3.45
CA TYR A 84 -13.69 -8.70 -3.47
C TYR A 84 -13.18 -9.46 -2.25
N GLY A 85 -13.75 -9.22 -1.07
CA GLY A 85 -13.51 -10.00 0.15
C GLY A 85 -13.91 -11.48 -0.02
N GLY A 86 -14.99 -11.77 -0.74
CA GLY A 86 -15.45 -13.13 -1.05
C GLY A 86 -14.52 -13.85 -2.04
N LEU A 87 -14.04 -13.17 -3.07
CA LEU A 87 -13.07 -13.72 -4.04
C LEU A 87 -11.72 -14.02 -3.39
N MET A 88 -11.22 -13.10 -2.56
CA MET A 88 -9.99 -13.29 -1.78
C MET A 88 -10.14 -14.41 -0.74
N ALA A 89 -11.35 -14.58 -0.14
CA ALA A 89 -11.62 -15.69 0.76
C ALA A 89 -11.69 -17.03 0.01
N TYR A 90 -12.14 -17.06 -1.24
CA TYR A 90 -12.15 -18.26 -2.07
C TYR A 90 -10.75 -18.66 -2.54
N GLU A 91 -9.94 -17.70 -2.98
CA GLU A 91 -8.53 -17.95 -3.31
C GLU A 91 -7.72 -18.35 -2.07
N ALA A 92 -7.94 -17.68 -0.93
CA ALA A 92 -7.33 -18.03 0.34
C ALA A 92 -7.77 -19.44 0.83
N LYS A 93 -9.03 -19.84 0.57
CA LYS A 93 -9.50 -21.19 0.88
C LYS A 93 -8.85 -22.24 -0.03
N LYS A 94 -8.69 -21.96 -1.31
CA LYS A 94 -8.01 -22.87 -2.27
C LYS A 94 -6.52 -22.97 -2.01
N GLU A 95 -5.87 -21.86 -1.57
CA GLU A 95 -4.50 -21.87 -1.10
C GLU A 95 -4.37 -22.59 0.25
N ALA A 96 -5.35 -22.42 1.15
CA ALA A 96 -5.37 -23.14 2.43
C ALA A 96 -5.61 -24.65 2.24
N GLU A 97 -6.43 -25.06 1.28
CA GLU A 97 -6.63 -26.48 0.93
C GLU A 97 -5.37 -27.08 0.31
N LYS A 98 -4.67 -26.35 -0.58
CA LYS A 98 -3.34 -26.76 -1.08
C LYS A 98 -2.29 -26.82 0.04
N ALA A 99 -2.30 -25.82 0.94
CA ALA A 99 -1.41 -25.82 2.11
C ALA A 99 -1.73 -26.95 3.09
N GLN A 100 -3.00 -27.35 3.23
CA GLN A 100 -3.40 -28.52 4.02
C GLN A 100 -2.96 -29.84 3.37
N GLU A 101 -3.09 -29.99 2.05
CA GLU A 101 -2.54 -31.15 1.34
C GLU A 101 -1.02 -31.25 1.45
N GLU A 102 -0.32 -30.12 1.34
CA GLU A 102 1.13 -30.06 1.55
C GLU A 102 1.51 -30.33 3.01
N ALA A 103 0.71 -29.81 3.98
CA ALA A 103 0.90 -30.09 5.41
C ALA A 103 0.59 -31.56 5.78
N GLU A 104 -0.39 -32.21 5.13
CA GLU A 104 -0.63 -33.64 5.31
C GLU A 104 0.48 -34.51 4.70
N LYS A 105 1.02 -34.09 3.54
CA LYS A 105 2.22 -34.73 2.98
C LYS A 105 3.44 -34.53 3.89
N ALA A 106 3.60 -33.36 4.49
CA ALA A 106 4.64 -33.08 5.48
C ALA A 106 4.45 -33.87 6.77
N LYS A 107 3.21 -34.02 7.28
CA LYS A 107 2.90 -34.86 8.46
C LYS A 107 3.17 -36.35 8.23
N LYS A 108 3.01 -36.86 7.02
CA LYS A 108 3.39 -38.27 6.69
C LYS A 108 4.91 -38.48 6.73
N LEU A 109 5.70 -37.41 6.61
CA LEU A 109 7.15 -37.42 6.76
C LEU A 109 7.62 -37.35 8.23
N GLN A 110 6.78 -36.87 9.16
CA GLN A 110 7.10 -36.71 10.58
C GLN A 110 7.08 -38.03 11.41
N ASN A 111 6.56 -39.12 10.88
CA ASN A 111 6.53 -40.42 11.57
C ASN A 111 7.79 -41.26 11.32
N ARG A 112 8.98 -40.65 11.23
CA ARG A 112 10.26 -41.37 11.24
C ARG A 112 10.81 -41.39 12.67
N PRO A 113 11.45 -42.49 13.09
CA PRO A 113 12.07 -42.56 14.42
C PRO A 113 13.17 -41.50 14.58
N ASP A 114 13.37 -41.04 15.81
CA ASP A 114 14.35 -40.02 16.23
C ASP A 114 15.77 -40.29 15.69
N ILE A 115 15.99 -39.88 14.45
CA ILE A 115 17.31 -39.74 13.85
C ILE A 115 17.63 -38.26 13.95
N ASP A 116 18.84 -37.94 14.40
CA ASP A 116 19.32 -36.56 14.57
C ASP A 116 19.46 -35.86 13.19
N ASN A 117 18.31 -35.51 12.59
CA ASN A 117 18.24 -34.89 11.29
C ASN A 117 18.77 -33.46 11.38
N ARG A 118 19.49 -33.03 10.34
CA ARG A 118 19.99 -31.66 10.22
C ARG A 118 18.84 -30.71 9.96
N PRO A 119 18.84 -29.55 10.60
CA PRO A 119 17.76 -28.57 10.40
C PRO A 119 17.70 -28.04 8.95
N PHE A 120 16.52 -27.72 8.50
CA PHE A 120 16.28 -27.10 7.20
C PHE A 120 15.22 -26.02 7.33
N LEU A 121 15.27 -25.01 6.44
CA LEU A 121 14.34 -23.90 6.41
C LEU A 121 13.94 -23.63 4.95
N ARG A 122 12.74 -24.05 4.53
CA ARG A 122 12.35 -24.04 3.12
C ARG A 122 11.02 -23.36 2.86
N GLY A 123 10.91 -22.77 1.66
CA GLY A 123 9.74 -22.01 1.24
C GLY A 123 9.64 -20.65 1.94
N ALA A 124 8.63 -19.88 1.61
CA ALA A 124 8.23 -18.65 2.28
C ALA A 124 6.73 -18.46 2.10
N SER A 125 6.10 -17.75 3.05
CA SER A 125 4.65 -17.53 3.04
C SER A 125 4.24 -16.18 2.42
N ASN A 126 5.20 -15.33 2.05
CA ASN A 126 4.92 -14.06 1.37
C ASN A 126 4.46 -14.29 -0.07
N THR A 127 3.67 -13.37 -0.59
CA THR A 127 3.16 -13.44 -1.98
C THR A 127 4.26 -13.13 -2.98
N VAL A 128 4.27 -13.82 -4.12
CA VAL A 128 5.19 -13.55 -5.23
C VAL A 128 4.62 -12.41 -6.09
N ALA A 129 5.44 -11.42 -6.39
CA ALA A 129 5.05 -10.18 -7.09
C ALA A 129 4.92 -10.31 -8.63
N THR A 130 4.58 -11.47 -9.17
CA THR A 130 4.43 -11.62 -10.64
C THR A 130 3.19 -10.87 -11.13
N GLY A 131 3.41 -9.74 -11.83
CA GLY A 131 2.32 -8.91 -12.38
C GLY A 131 1.58 -8.06 -11.34
N ALA A 132 2.02 -8.00 -10.10
CA ALA A 132 1.45 -7.11 -9.09
C ALA A 132 1.96 -5.68 -9.26
N SER A 133 1.13 -4.69 -8.89
CA SER A 133 1.55 -3.29 -8.78
C SER A 133 2.57 -3.14 -7.67
N GLN A 134 3.58 -2.28 -7.87
CA GLN A 134 4.54 -1.95 -6.81
C GLN A 134 3.81 -1.28 -5.64
N PRO A 135 4.02 -1.71 -4.39
CA PRO A 135 3.43 -1.06 -3.23
C PRO A 135 3.95 0.36 -3.07
N TYR A 136 3.06 1.31 -2.87
CA TYR A 136 3.41 2.68 -2.55
C TYR A 136 3.05 2.97 -1.10
N ILE A 137 4.04 3.28 -0.27
CA ILE A 137 3.87 3.45 1.17
C ILE A 137 3.91 4.92 1.53
N ILE A 138 2.81 5.40 2.08
CA ILE A 138 2.62 6.76 2.59
C ILE A 138 2.68 6.70 4.11
N GLY A 139 3.48 7.57 4.74
CA GLY A 139 3.63 7.61 6.19
C GLY A 139 4.27 6.34 6.75
N ARG A 140 3.81 5.89 7.91
CA ARG A 140 4.31 4.73 8.66
C ARG A 140 3.29 3.60 8.60
N HIS A 141 3.70 2.40 8.19
CA HIS A 141 2.77 1.29 8.11
C HIS A 141 3.44 -0.07 8.33
N PHE A 142 2.65 -1.05 8.79
CA PHE A 142 2.98 -2.46 8.72
C PHE A 142 2.76 -2.94 7.29
N PHE A 143 3.72 -3.65 6.74
CA PHE A 143 3.64 -4.19 5.38
C PHE A 143 4.27 -5.58 5.30
N THR A 144 3.67 -6.45 4.49
CA THR A 144 4.21 -7.75 4.13
C THR A 144 4.83 -7.64 2.73
N PRO A 145 6.17 -7.57 2.60
CA PRO A 145 6.85 -7.40 1.33
C PRO A 145 6.56 -8.53 0.35
N TYR A 146 6.61 -8.21 -0.94
CA TYR A 146 6.47 -9.22 -1.99
C TYR A 146 7.80 -9.94 -2.23
N ILE A 147 7.73 -11.24 -2.55
CA ILE A 147 8.89 -12.01 -2.97
C ILE A 147 9.22 -11.66 -4.43
N LEU A 148 10.45 -11.15 -4.67
CA LEU A 148 10.97 -10.91 -6.01
C LEU A 148 11.53 -12.16 -6.66
N CYS A 149 12.20 -13.02 -5.85
CA CYS A 149 12.68 -14.32 -6.26
C CYS A 149 12.29 -15.34 -5.18
N LYS A 150 11.72 -16.46 -5.60
CA LYS A 150 11.42 -17.56 -4.65
C LYS A 150 12.67 -17.96 -3.89
N PRO A 151 12.55 -18.37 -2.62
CA PRO A 151 13.70 -18.80 -1.83
C PRO A 151 14.51 -19.88 -2.53
N PHE A 152 15.82 -19.76 -2.42
CA PHE A 152 16.77 -20.80 -2.84
C PHE A 152 17.74 -21.12 -1.71
N TYR A 153 18.49 -22.19 -1.83
CA TYR A 153 19.20 -22.80 -0.70
C TYR A 153 20.66 -23.01 -1.02
N LYS A 154 21.51 -22.88 0.00
CA LYS A 154 22.90 -23.30 -0.07
C LYS A 154 23.25 -24.20 1.12
N ILE A 155 23.82 -25.34 0.82
CA ILE A 155 24.35 -26.27 1.81
C ILE A 155 25.85 -26.05 1.88
N THR A 156 26.38 -25.83 3.09
CA THR A 156 27.78 -25.52 3.34
C THR A 156 28.29 -26.31 4.59
N GLY A 157 29.58 -26.13 4.88
CA GLY A 157 30.20 -26.83 6.03
C GLY A 157 30.57 -28.29 5.75
N THR A 158 31.30 -28.88 6.66
CA THR A 158 31.74 -30.29 6.53
C THR A 158 30.53 -31.23 6.50
N ASP A 159 30.46 -32.07 5.47
CA ASP A 159 29.36 -33.00 5.23
C ASP A 159 27.97 -32.31 5.18
N GLY A 160 27.95 -31.05 4.72
CA GLY A 160 26.71 -30.25 4.57
C GLY A 160 26.05 -29.92 5.92
N ALA A 161 26.84 -29.51 6.90
CA ALA A 161 26.36 -29.22 8.26
C ALA A 161 25.38 -28.09 8.33
N ASP A 162 25.59 -27.05 7.51
CA ASP A 162 24.84 -25.84 7.54
C ASP A 162 24.00 -25.69 6.27
N GLU A 163 22.74 -25.28 6.41
CA GLU A 163 21.86 -24.90 5.32
C GLU A 163 21.43 -23.44 5.49
N TYR A 164 21.55 -22.67 4.43
CA TYR A 164 21.13 -21.28 4.37
C TYR A 164 20.01 -21.10 3.37
N THR A 165 18.99 -20.36 3.75
CA THR A 165 17.92 -19.91 2.89
C THR A 165 18.16 -18.47 2.47
N TYR A 166 18.08 -18.23 1.18
CA TYR A 166 18.24 -16.92 0.55
C TYR A 166 16.89 -16.47 -0.02
N THR A 167 16.50 -15.25 0.26
CA THR A 167 15.28 -14.65 -0.31
C THR A 167 15.45 -13.16 -0.53
N VAL A 168 14.82 -12.63 -1.56
CA VAL A 168 14.82 -11.20 -1.89
C VAL A 168 13.40 -10.69 -1.97
N LEU A 169 13.16 -9.55 -1.33
CA LEU A 169 11.86 -8.98 -1.10
C LEU A 169 11.80 -7.55 -1.65
N GLU A 170 10.65 -7.18 -2.18
CA GLU A 170 10.30 -5.81 -2.57
C GLU A 170 9.52 -5.14 -1.44
N CYS A 171 10.12 -4.11 -0.84
CA CYS A 171 9.52 -3.38 0.28
C CYS A 171 8.63 -2.21 -0.17
N GLY A 172 8.62 -1.87 -1.45
CA GLY A 172 7.77 -0.86 -2.04
C GLY A 172 8.52 0.21 -2.84
N PHE A 173 7.74 1.05 -3.51
CA PHE A 173 8.22 2.12 -4.38
C PHE A 173 8.89 3.25 -3.57
N ASN A 174 9.92 3.87 -4.13
CA ASN A 174 10.79 4.88 -3.51
C ASN A 174 11.66 4.36 -2.36
N LYS A 175 12.53 5.23 -1.88
CA LYS A 175 13.33 4.99 -0.66
C LYS A 175 12.43 4.92 0.56
N GLN A 176 12.80 4.03 1.48
CA GLN A 176 12.03 3.82 2.71
C GLN A 176 12.96 3.67 3.91
N VAL A 177 12.45 4.03 5.07
CA VAL A 177 13.07 3.77 6.36
C VAL A 177 12.42 2.53 6.97
N ILE A 178 13.13 1.41 6.97
CA ILE A 178 12.68 0.20 7.65
C ILE A 178 12.93 0.38 9.15
N GLN A 179 11.90 0.32 9.97
CA GLN A 179 12.02 0.46 11.42
C GLN A 179 12.15 -0.88 12.11
N LYS A 180 11.35 -1.86 11.69
CA LYS A 180 11.37 -3.21 12.24
C LYS A 180 11.26 -4.24 11.13
N LEU A 181 12.00 -5.31 11.27
CA LEU A 181 11.89 -6.51 10.44
C LEU A 181 11.50 -7.66 11.35
N ALA A 182 10.46 -8.40 11.00
CA ALA A 182 9.97 -9.54 11.76
C ALA A 182 9.74 -10.74 10.84
N ILE A 183 9.90 -11.92 11.39
CA ILE A 183 9.45 -13.18 10.77
C ILE A 183 8.34 -13.73 11.65
N ASP A 184 7.12 -13.82 11.07
CA ASP A 184 5.88 -13.98 11.81
C ASP A 184 5.71 -12.80 12.80
N ASP A 185 5.57 -13.07 14.09
CA ASP A 185 5.47 -12.06 15.14
C ASP A 185 6.81 -11.81 15.87
N ILE A 186 7.89 -12.45 15.43
CA ILE A 186 9.20 -12.36 16.07
C ILE A 186 10.03 -11.28 15.37
N ILE A 187 10.34 -10.19 16.09
CA ILE A 187 11.25 -9.16 15.60
C ILE A 187 12.66 -9.76 15.51
N ILE A 188 13.30 -9.64 14.36
CA ILE A 188 14.66 -10.12 14.10
C ILE A 188 15.66 -8.96 13.95
N LYS A 189 15.17 -7.76 13.67
CA LYS A 189 15.99 -6.54 13.59
C LYS A 189 15.15 -5.30 13.83
N THR A 190 15.67 -4.42 14.67
CA THR A 190 15.17 -3.05 14.87
C THR A 190 16.20 -2.06 14.33
N PHE A 191 15.77 -1.12 13.50
CA PHE A 191 16.60 -0.06 12.96
C PHE A 191 16.24 1.27 13.61
N SER A 192 17.24 2.11 13.84
CA SER A 192 17.08 3.47 14.38
C SER A 192 17.31 4.52 13.29
N GLY A 193 16.73 5.71 13.49
CA GLY A 193 16.89 6.85 12.59
C GLY A 193 15.71 7.09 11.66
N ASN A 194 15.74 8.24 10.96
CA ASN A 194 14.68 8.74 10.07
C ASN A 194 15.15 8.86 8.61
N THR A 195 16.31 8.29 8.30
CA THR A 195 16.88 8.26 6.95
C THR A 195 16.89 6.85 6.40
N PRO A 196 16.69 6.64 5.10
CA PRO A 196 16.75 5.33 4.48
C PRO A 196 18.07 4.62 4.78
N GLN A 197 17.96 3.37 5.22
CA GLN A 197 19.10 2.50 5.44
C GLN A 197 19.60 1.93 4.11
N GLU A 198 20.90 1.69 4.00
CA GLU A 198 21.53 1.05 2.86
C GLU A 198 22.69 0.19 3.33
N GLY A 199 22.96 -0.94 2.66
CA GLY A 199 24.05 -1.87 2.97
C GLY A 199 23.64 -3.03 3.86
N ALA A 200 24.63 -3.70 4.42
CA ALA A 200 24.50 -4.98 5.12
C ALA A 200 24.41 -4.82 6.64
N TYR A 201 23.59 -5.67 7.25
CA TYR A 201 23.36 -5.70 8.68
C TYR A 201 23.34 -7.16 9.19
N ASN A 202 23.79 -7.37 10.42
CA ASN A 202 23.57 -8.63 11.11
C ASN A 202 22.16 -8.70 11.67
N ILE A 203 21.63 -9.91 11.76
CA ILE A 203 20.45 -10.17 12.58
C ILE A 203 20.92 -10.29 14.02
N ASP A 204 20.42 -9.44 14.92
CA ASP A 204 20.88 -9.36 16.31
C ASP A 204 19.86 -9.97 17.29
N GLU A 205 18.64 -10.18 16.85
CA GLU A 205 17.51 -10.57 17.68
C GLU A 205 16.85 -11.86 17.17
N GLY A 206 16.24 -12.58 18.08
CA GLY A 206 15.42 -13.74 17.75
C GLY A 206 16.20 -15.01 17.35
N ILE A 207 15.47 -15.95 16.80
CA ILE A 207 15.96 -17.32 16.49
C ILE A 207 16.84 -17.39 15.24
N PHE A 208 17.02 -16.28 14.52
CA PHE A 208 17.83 -16.17 13.30
C PHE A 208 19.12 -15.38 13.50
N ALA A 209 19.48 -15.04 14.74
CA ALA A 209 20.66 -14.23 15.05
C ALA A 209 21.99 -14.93 14.70
N GLU A 210 22.01 -16.28 14.68
CA GLU A 210 23.21 -17.02 14.31
C GLU A 210 23.43 -16.96 12.79
N ASP A 211 24.51 -16.28 12.36
CA ASP A 211 24.93 -16.12 10.95
C ASP A 211 23.87 -15.53 10.00
N GLY A 212 22.78 -14.97 10.54
CA GLY A 212 21.75 -14.30 9.74
C GLY A 212 22.24 -12.93 9.21
N ARG A 213 21.95 -12.64 7.95
CA ARG A 213 22.34 -11.41 7.28
C ARG A 213 21.14 -10.75 6.62
N ILE A 214 21.14 -9.41 6.69
CA ILE A 214 20.17 -8.53 6.02
C ILE A 214 20.99 -7.60 5.14
N GLU A 215 20.56 -7.38 3.92
CA GLU A 215 21.10 -6.31 3.08
C GLU A 215 19.94 -5.50 2.50
N ILE A 216 20.02 -4.18 2.64
CA ILE A 216 19.00 -3.24 2.14
C ILE A 216 19.62 -2.45 1.00
N SER A 217 18.95 -2.42 -0.14
CA SER A 217 19.31 -1.57 -1.26
C SER A 217 18.14 -0.64 -1.59
N GLN A 218 18.45 0.64 -1.74
CA GLN A 218 17.52 1.69 -2.11
C GLN A 218 17.57 1.95 -3.63
N ASP A 219 16.45 2.42 -4.20
CA ASP A 219 16.34 2.76 -5.63
C ASP A 219 16.69 1.59 -6.58
N GLY A 220 16.43 0.35 -6.15
CA GLY A 220 16.69 -0.83 -6.98
C GLY A 220 18.17 -1.14 -7.22
N GLY A 221 19.07 -0.68 -6.35
CA GLY A 221 20.49 -0.97 -6.42
C GLY A 221 20.84 -2.45 -6.22
N LEU A 222 22.05 -2.84 -6.61
CA LEU A 222 22.54 -4.20 -6.43
C LEU A 222 22.91 -4.47 -4.97
N LEU A 223 22.65 -5.69 -4.50
CA LEU A 223 23.13 -6.20 -3.23
C LEU A 223 24.62 -6.59 -3.38
N THR A 224 25.47 -6.05 -2.55
CA THR A 224 26.94 -6.21 -2.64
C THR A 224 27.49 -7.25 -1.67
N ASP A 225 26.89 -7.39 -0.50
CA ASP A 225 27.27 -8.33 0.54
C ASP A 225 26.69 -9.75 0.33
N ILE A 226 25.52 -9.82 -0.32
CA ILE A 226 24.85 -11.08 -0.67
C ILE A 226 24.61 -11.09 -2.20
N PRO A 227 25.68 -11.13 -3.01
CA PRO A 227 25.59 -10.94 -4.47
C PRO A 227 24.75 -11.99 -5.18
N GLU A 228 24.58 -13.17 -4.59
CA GLU A 228 23.73 -14.26 -5.12
C GLU A 228 22.28 -13.83 -5.26
N LEU A 229 21.81 -12.94 -4.39
CA LEU A 229 20.45 -12.40 -4.40
C LEU A 229 20.17 -11.43 -5.57
N ASN A 230 21.19 -11.04 -6.33
CA ASN A 230 20.99 -10.22 -7.53
C ASN A 230 20.49 -11.01 -8.73
N TYR A 231 20.57 -12.34 -8.69
CA TYR A 231 20.28 -13.19 -9.84
C TYR A 231 19.01 -14.01 -9.63
N LYS A 232 18.24 -14.14 -10.70
CA LYS A 232 17.03 -14.95 -10.70
C LYS A 232 17.38 -16.42 -10.62
N THR A 233 17.12 -17.01 -9.46
CA THR A 233 17.29 -18.44 -9.19
C THR A 233 15.94 -19.13 -9.11
N VAL A 234 15.79 -20.24 -9.81
CA VAL A 234 14.62 -21.12 -9.73
C VAL A 234 15.00 -22.35 -8.95
N SER A 235 14.42 -22.50 -7.76
CA SER A 235 14.64 -23.63 -6.86
C SER A 235 13.35 -24.43 -6.69
N THR A 236 13.46 -25.75 -6.76
CA THR A 236 12.36 -26.69 -6.55
C THR A 236 12.72 -27.61 -5.39
N PRO A 237 12.17 -27.36 -4.19
CA PRO A 237 12.29 -28.29 -3.08
C PRO A 237 11.59 -29.61 -3.42
N CYS A 238 12.24 -30.70 -3.14
CA CYS A 238 11.68 -32.05 -3.24
C CYS A 238 12.17 -32.87 -2.03
N ASN A 239 11.62 -34.03 -1.82
CA ASN A 239 12.10 -34.96 -0.81
C ASN A 239 11.93 -36.38 -1.38
N ASP A 240 12.34 -36.54 -2.63
CA ASP A 240 12.16 -37.80 -3.35
C ASP A 240 13.28 -38.76 -2.99
N GLU A 241 12.95 -39.94 -2.53
CA GLU A 241 13.95 -41.00 -2.29
C GLU A 241 14.46 -41.49 -3.64
N ILE A 242 15.80 -41.48 -3.81
CA ILE A 242 16.44 -41.99 -5.02
C ILE A 242 16.26 -43.52 -5.03
N PRO A 243 15.70 -44.10 -6.11
CA PRO A 243 15.54 -45.55 -6.22
C PRO A 243 16.87 -46.28 -6.01
N ARG A 244 16.83 -47.37 -5.27
CA ARG A 244 18.00 -48.24 -5.01
C ARG A 244 17.81 -49.52 -5.79
N ASP A 245 18.90 -50.02 -6.36
CA ASP A 245 18.88 -51.30 -7.04
C ASP A 245 18.34 -52.38 -6.11
N SER A 246 17.36 -53.16 -6.56
CA SER A 246 16.95 -54.38 -5.83
C SER A 246 18.01 -55.46 -6.03
N ALA A 247 18.33 -56.20 -4.98
CA ALA A 247 19.37 -57.25 -4.99
C ALA A 247 19.08 -58.43 -5.95
N VAL A 248 17.93 -58.41 -6.62
CA VAL A 248 17.47 -59.48 -7.51
C VAL A 248 16.99 -58.84 -8.82
N GLU A 249 17.74 -59.06 -9.91
CA GLU A 249 17.37 -58.87 -11.32
C GLU A 249 16.48 -57.65 -11.62
N ALA A 250 17.04 -56.41 -11.59
CA ALA A 250 16.38 -55.27 -12.17
C ALA A 250 16.60 -55.26 -13.68
N GLU A 251 15.58 -55.60 -14.46
CA GLU A 251 15.61 -55.48 -15.94
C GLU A 251 15.65 -54.06 -16.44
N GLU A 252 15.32 -53.04 -15.57
CA GLU A 252 15.37 -51.61 -15.89
C GLU A 252 16.00 -50.81 -14.75
N GLU A 253 16.95 -49.93 -15.10
CA GLU A 253 17.55 -48.97 -14.17
C GLU A 253 16.53 -47.91 -13.76
N GLU A 254 16.22 -47.75 -12.50
CA GLU A 254 15.32 -46.73 -11.98
C GLU A 254 16.04 -45.39 -11.74
N TYR A 255 15.45 -44.31 -12.19
CA TYR A 255 15.99 -42.96 -12.04
C TYR A 255 14.93 -41.99 -11.50
N LEU A 256 15.36 -40.99 -10.70
CA LEU A 256 14.56 -39.76 -10.54
C LEU A 256 14.92 -38.80 -11.64
N THR A 257 13.93 -38.37 -12.40
CA THR A 257 14.12 -37.44 -13.53
C THR A 257 13.34 -36.16 -13.30
N TYR A 258 13.99 -35.02 -13.53
CA TYR A 258 13.42 -33.68 -13.39
C TYR A 258 13.71 -32.86 -14.65
N THR A 259 12.90 -31.82 -14.83
CA THR A 259 13.07 -30.85 -15.93
C THR A 259 13.52 -29.51 -15.34
N LEU A 260 14.62 -28.98 -15.83
CA LEU A 260 15.09 -27.66 -15.44
C LEU A 260 14.24 -26.54 -16.08
N ASN A 261 14.34 -25.35 -15.52
CA ASN A 261 13.86 -24.14 -16.17
C ASN A 261 14.49 -23.99 -17.56
N PRO A 262 13.72 -23.56 -18.60
CA PRO A 262 14.22 -23.40 -19.97
C PRO A 262 15.44 -22.49 -20.13
N TYR A 263 15.71 -21.63 -19.17
CA TYR A 263 16.83 -20.69 -19.18
C TYR A 263 17.85 -20.95 -18.08
N ALA A 264 18.04 -22.20 -17.67
CA ALA A 264 18.98 -22.57 -16.62
C ALA A 264 20.43 -22.35 -17.07
N LYS A 265 21.19 -21.49 -16.36
CA LYS A 265 22.63 -21.28 -16.60
C LYS A 265 23.48 -22.41 -16.02
N ASP A 266 23.03 -22.95 -14.92
CA ASP A 266 23.70 -23.99 -14.15
C ASP A 266 22.67 -24.96 -13.55
N VAL A 267 23.14 -25.94 -12.80
CA VAL A 267 22.30 -26.81 -12.00
C VAL A 267 23.02 -27.18 -10.69
N ASP A 268 22.31 -27.02 -9.57
CA ASP A 268 22.64 -27.62 -8.29
C ASP A 268 21.64 -28.72 -7.97
N ILE A 269 22.10 -29.90 -7.60
CA ILE A 269 21.29 -30.97 -7.06
C ILE A 269 21.80 -31.29 -5.67
N ALA A 270 20.97 -31.08 -4.67
CA ALA A 270 21.28 -31.40 -3.27
C ALA A 270 20.70 -32.74 -2.88
N ILE A 271 21.52 -33.56 -2.28
CA ILE A 271 21.14 -34.89 -1.77
C ILE A 271 21.38 -35.00 -0.26
N SER A 272 20.61 -35.87 0.38
CA SER A 272 20.78 -36.22 1.78
C SER A 272 20.74 -37.72 2.01
N PHE A 273 21.67 -38.18 2.79
CA PHE A 273 21.58 -39.48 3.49
C PHE A 273 20.99 -39.25 4.88
N SER A 274 19.68 -39.13 4.96
CA SER A 274 18.95 -38.70 6.17
C SER A 274 19.17 -39.62 7.37
N SER A 275 19.43 -40.94 7.15
CA SER A 275 19.72 -41.94 8.16
C SER A 275 21.23 -42.22 8.32
N GLY A 276 22.06 -41.39 7.68
CA GLY A 276 23.49 -41.62 7.59
C GLY A 276 23.90 -42.67 6.54
N LEU A 277 25.16 -43.07 6.55
CA LEU A 277 25.76 -44.02 5.61
C LEU A 277 26.64 -45.00 6.40
N TRP A 278 26.14 -46.21 6.63
CA TRP A 278 26.82 -47.24 7.44
C TRP A 278 26.22 -48.64 7.16
N ALA A 279 26.93 -49.67 7.58
CA ALA A 279 26.47 -51.06 7.52
C ALA A 279 26.81 -51.81 8.83
N TYR A 280 26.13 -52.92 9.07
CA TYR A 280 26.54 -53.84 10.13
C TYR A 280 27.55 -54.86 9.58
N ASN A 281 28.65 -55.08 10.30
CA ASN A 281 29.54 -56.22 10.07
C ASN A 281 28.97 -57.49 10.70
N ASP A 282 29.71 -58.61 10.60
CA ASP A 282 29.26 -59.86 11.14
C ASP A 282 29.22 -59.90 12.68
N ASP A 283 29.95 -59.02 13.37
CA ASP A 283 29.93 -58.80 14.80
C ASP A 283 28.82 -57.82 15.27
N ASN A 284 27.92 -57.38 14.39
CA ASN A 284 26.89 -56.38 14.65
C ASN A 284 27.43 -54.96 14.96
N ASP A 285 28.67 -54.68 14.64
CA ASP A 285 29.23 -53.36 14.77
C ASP A 285 28.89 -52.51 13.52
N LYS A 286 28.58 -51.20 13.74
CA LYS A 286 28.37 -50.26 12.65
C LYS A 286 29.71 -49.91 11.99
N VAL A 287 29.87 -50.22 10.73
CA VAL A 287 31.04 -49.92 9.89
C VAL A 287 30.69 -48.98 8.73
N GLY A 288 31.70 -48.45 8.02
CA GLY A 288 31.49 -47.68 6.81
C GLY A 288 30.90 -48.54 5.68
N THR A 289 30.15 -47.90 4.80
CA THR A 289 29.65 -48.53 3.58
C THR A 289 29.87 -47.63 2.38
N LYS A 290 29.76 -48.23 1.18
CA LYS A 290 30.02 -47.54 -0.08
C LYS A 290 28.73 -47.50 -0.91
N VAL A 291 28.44 -46.32 -1.48
CA VAL A 291 27.35 -46.12 -2.44
C VAL A 291 27.78 -45.14 -3.51
N THR A 292 27.32 -45.32 -4.73
CA THR A 292 27.52 -44.38 -5.84
C THR A 292 26.19 -43.71 -6.19
N ILE A 293 26.17 -42.39 -6.15
CA ILE A 293 25.04 -41.58 -6.60
C ILE A 293 25.49 -40.87 -7.86
N THR A 294 24.78 -41.06 -8.96
CA THR A 294 25.15 -40.55 -10.27
C THR A 294 24.15 -39.51 -10.77
N PRO A 295 24.44 -38.23 -10.64
CA PRO A 295 23.68 -37.16 -11.29
C PRO A 295 24.10 -37.04 -12.76
N SER A 296 23.16 -36.79 -13.63
CA SER A 296 23.43 -36.58 -15.06
C SER A 296 22.39 -35.67 -15.72
N TYR A 297 22.77 -35.03 -16.83
CA TYR A 297 21.88 -34.17 -17.60
C TYR A 297 21.81 -34.63 -19.05
N SER A 298 20.73 -34.27 -19.74
CA SER A 298 20.51 -34.57 -21.15
C SER A 298 20.05 -33.33 -21.92
N LEU A 299 20.62 -33.13 -23.11
CA LEU A 299 20.33 -32.08 -24.08
C LEU A 299 19.48 -32.53 -25.28
N ASP A 300 19.11 -33.81 -25.32
CA ASP A 300 18.44 -34.45 -26.47
C ASP A 300 17.19 -35.25 -26.08
N GLY A 301 16.52 -34.80 -24.99
CA GLY A 301 15.28 -35.41 -24.51
C GLY A 301 15.47 -36.76 -23.83
N GLY A 302 16.67 -37.07 -23.33
CA GLY A 302 16.96 -38.27 -22.57
C GLY A 302 17.64 -39.38 -23.36
N ASN A 303 18.03 -39.15 -24.64
CA ASN A 303 18.73 -40.16 -25.45
C ASN A 303 20.20 -40.32 -25.02
N ASN A 304 20.87 -39.19 -24.71
CA ASN A 304 22.24 -39.20 -24.21
C ASN A 304 22.33 -38.47 -22.89
N TRP A 305 23.13 -39.00 -21.97
CA TRP A 305 23.28 -38.46 -20.60
C TRP A 305 24.74 -38.17 -20.29
N HIS A 306 25.00 -36.97 -19.77
CA HIS A 306 26.29 -36.49 -19.34
C HIS A 306 26.35 -36.46 -17.82
N ILE A 307 27.34 -37.17 -17.23
CA ILE A 307 27.51 -37.29 -15.79
C ILE A 307 28.26 -36.08 -15.27
N PHE A 308 27.86 -35.58 -14.09
CA PHE A 308 28.58 -34.58 -13.32
C PHE A 308 28.78 -35.07 -11.87
N THR A 309 29.43 -34.29 -11.00
CA THR A 309 29.94 -34.81 -9.73
C THR A 309 29.50 -34.01 -8.54
N PHE A 310 29.38 -34.65 -7.38
CA PHE A 310 29.21 -34.01 -6.11
C PHE A 310 30.54 -33.47 -5.58
N ASP A 311 30.46 -32.29 -4.91
CA ASP A 311 31.56 -31.83 -4.07
C ASP A 311 31.48 -32.53 -2.70
N GLN A 312 32.46 -33.35 -2.37
CA GLN A 312 32.60 -33.98 -1.10
C GLN A 312 33.73 -33.32 -0.29
N ASN A 313 33.43 -32.17 0.32
CA ASN A 313 34.38 -31.38 1.12
C ASN A 313 35.63 -30.97 0.30
N GLY A 314 35.42 -30.46 -0.94
CA GLY A 314 36.48 -30.03 -1.85
C GLY A 314 37.03 -31.15 -2.76
N THR A 315 36.45 -32.37 -2.72
CA THR A 315 36.80 -33.47 -3.61
C THR A 315 35.62 -33.85 -4.50
N ALA A 316 35.78 -33.72 -5.81
CA ALA A 316 34.75 -34.12 -6.78
C ALA A 316 34.64 -35.64 -6.84
N SER A 317 33.50 -36.20 -6.42
CA SER A 317 33.27 -37.65 -6.47
C SER A 317 31.78 -37.98 -6.41
N ASN A 318 31.39 -39.02 -7.16
CA ASN A 318 30.06 -39.64 -7.08
C ASN A 318 30.05 -40.87 -6.15
N VAL A 319 31.20 -41.27 -5.66
CA VAL A 319 31.37 -42.43 -4.77
C VAL A 319 31.46 -41.96 -3.32
N PHE A 320 30.49 -42.35 -2.52
CA PHE A 320 30.45 -42.10 -1.08
C PHE A 320 30.91 -43.36 -0.36
N ASP A 321 32.13 -43.33 0.20
CA ASP A 321 32.75 -44.43 0.93
C ASP A 321 33.13 -43.95 2.33
N ARG A 322 32.23 -44.12 3.29
CA ARG A 322 32.41 -43.60 4.66
C ARG A 322 31.50 -44.23 5.70
N LYS A 323 31.78 -43.94 6.96
CA LYS A 323 30.91 -44.22 8.10
C LYS A 323 30.31 -42.89 8.59
N ALA A 324 29.03 -42.69 8.40
CA ALA A 324 28.27 -41.54 8.93
C ALA A 324 27.05 -42.09 9.68
N LEU A 325 26.94 -41.79 10.97
CA LEU A 325 25.83 -42.24 11.82
C LEU A 325 24.70 -41.21 11.90
N ALA A 326 24.96 -39.98 11.47
CA ALA A 326 24.02 -38.86 11.36
C ALA A 326 23.81 -38.49 9.91
N GLU A 327 22.82 -37.64 9.65
CA GLU A 327 22.56 -37.10 8.31
C GLU A 327 23.79 -36.41 7.73
N ILE A 328 24.06 -36.69 6.46
CA ILE A 328 25.07 -35.98 5.64
C ILE A 328 24.43 -35.50 4.35
N ARG A 329 24.85 -34.33 3.88
CA ARG A 329 24.28 -33.65 2.70
C ARG A 329 25.40 -33.25 1.74
N PHE A 330 25.14 -33.36 0.45
CA PHE A 330 26.08 -32.97 -0.59
C PHE A 330 25.35 -32.31 -1.77
N VAL A 331 26.08 -31.44 -2.49
CA VAL A 331 25.58 -30.76 -3.68
C VAL A 331 26.44 -31.17 -4.88
N ALA A 332 25.77 -31.56 -5.98
CA ALA A 332 26.39 -31.68 -7.28
C ALA A 332 26.10 -30.41 -8.07
N HIS A 333 27.14 -29.80 -8.64
CA HIS A 333 27.07 -28.58 -9.42
C HIS A 333 27.56 -28.80 -10.85
N HIS A 334 26.89 -28.16 -11.82
CA HIS A 334 27.35 -28.13 -13.22
C HIS A 334 26.92 -26.81 -13.89
N ASP A 335 27.88 -26.15 -14.55
CA ASP A 335 27.65 -24.95 -15.38
C ASP A 335 27.37 -25.34 -16.83
N PHE A 336 26.28 -24.84 -17.42
CA PHE A 336 25.97 -24.99 -18.83
C PHE A 336 26.64 -23.89 -19.68
N THR A 337 26.98 -24.25 -20.90
CA THR A 337 27.59 -23.33 -21.86
C THR A 337 26.59 -22.91 -22.95
N LYS A 338 26.93 -21.87 -23.70
CA LYS A 338 26.16 -21.47 -24.89
C LYS A 338 26.06 -22.62 -25.92
N SER A 339 27.13 -23.42 -26.02
CA SER A 339 27.16 -24.62 -26.93
C SER A 339 26.14 -25.67 -26.50
N ASP A 340 25.93 -25.87 -25.22
CA ASP A 340 24.93 -26.83 -24.70
C ASP A 340 23.51 -26.39 -25.08
N TYR A 341 23.24 -25.08 -25.03
CA TYR A 341 21.94 -24.54 -25.47
C TYR A 341 21.76 -24.58 -27.02
N ASP A 342 22.82 -24.40 -27.77
CA ASP A 342 22.76 -24.55 -29.21
C ASP A 342 22.52 -26.01 -29.58
N ALA A 343 23.12 -26.96 -28.88
CA ALA A 343 22.84 -28.39 -29.00
C ALA A 343 21.41 -28.75 -28.60
N LEU A 344 20.93 -28.21 -27.45
CA LEU A 344 19.55 -28.40 -26.99
C LEU A 344 18.53 -27.98 -28.05
N LYS A 345 18.70 -26.78 -28.66
CA LYS A 345 17.84 -26.26 -29.74
C LYS A 345 17.93 -27.10 -31.02
N THR A 346 19.14 -27.53 -31.38
CA THR A 346 19.36 -28.39 -32.54
C THR A 346 18.63 -29.72 -32.38
N ASN A 347 18.56 -30.24 -31.16
CA ASN A 347 17.82 -31.45 -30.82
C ASN A 347 16.30 -31.22 -30.66
N GLY A 348 15.80 -30.00 -30.91
CA GLY A 348 14.38 -29.65 -30.77
C GLY A 348 13.84 -29.63 -29.37
N GLN A 349 14.73 -29.52 -28.35
CA GLN A 349 14.35 -29.51 -26.95
C GLN A 349 14.19 -28.05 -26.43
N SER A 350 13.29 -27.87 -25.48
CA SER A 350 13.02 -26.55 -24.86
C SER A 350 13.64 -26.42 -23.46
N ALA A 351 13.96 -27.51 -22.80
CA ALA A 351 14.51 -27.55 -21.45
C ALA A 351 15.46 -28.74 -21.26
N ILE A 352 16.41 -28.56 -20.37
CA ILE A 352 17.38 -29.60 -20.00
C ILE A 352 16.72 -30.56 -19.02
N LEU A 353 16.89 -31.86 -19.27
CA LEU A 353 16.50 -32.90 -18.33
C LEU A 353 17.68 -33.23 -17.42
N ILE A 354 17.39 -33.46 -16.15
CA ILE A 354 18.36 -33.98 -15.18
C ILE A 354 17.83 -35.27 -14.57
N ARG A 355 18.72 -36.17 -14.24
CA ARG A 355 18.36 -37.40 -13.54
C ARG A 355 19.41 -37.77 -12.48
N VAL A 356 18.94 -38.49 -11.47
CA VAL A 356 19.80 -39.01 -10.38
C VAL A 356 19.51 -40.50 -10.19
N ARG A 357 20.57 -41.28 -10.03
CA ARG A 357 20.53 -42.71 -9.80
C ARG A 357 21.39 -43.08 -8.61
N SER A 358 20.99 -44.14 -7.87
CA SER A 358 21.77 -44.75 -6.81
C SER A 358 22.04 -46.23 -7.15
N ASN A 359 23.26 -46.70 -6.92
CA ASN A 359 23.56 -48.13 -6.88
C ASN A 359 23.45 -48.74 -5.48
N GLY A 360 22.75 -48.04 -4.56
CA GLY A 360 22.54 -48.51 -3.19
C GLY A 360 21.75 -49.79 -3.13
N ASN A 361 22.04 -50.61 -2.14
CA ASN A 361 21.40 -51.92 -1.94
C ASN A 361 20.27 -51.80 -0.90
N LYS A 362 19.17 -52.53 -1.12
CA LYS A 362 18.03 -52.68 -0.17
C LYS A 362 18.25 -53.79 0.88
N ASP A 363 19.48 -54.06 1.29
CA ASP A 363 19.78 -55.01 2.36
C ASP A 363 19.46 -54.37 3.73
N GLY A 364 18.77 -55.11 4.59
CA GLY A 364 18.39 -54.63 5.94
C GLY A 364 19.59 -54.41 6.89
N LYS A 365 20.79 -54.87 6.55
CA LYS A 365 22.03 -54.59 7.27
C LYS A 365 22.76 -53.32 6.80
N ILE A 366 22.31 -52.69 5.73
CA ILE A 366 22.96 -51.53 5.11
C ILE A 366 22.04 -50.30 5.15
N THR A 367 22.53 -49.21 5.71
CA THR A 367 21.89 -47.90 5.68
C THR A 367 22.57 -47.05 4.63
N ASN A 368 21.96 -46.93 3.44
CA ASN A 368 22.48 -46.21 2.29
C ASN A 368 21.37 -45.50 1.47
N SER A 369 20.19 -45.34 2.08
CA SER A 369 19.09 -44.58 1.46
C SER A 369 19.47 -43.10 1.31
N CYS A 370 19.27 -42.58 0.11
CA CYS A 370 19.58 -41.22 -0.24
C CYS A 370 18.34 -40.55 -0.90
N GLY A 371 18.07 -39.31 -0.57
CA GLY A 371 16.99 -38.54 -1.15
C GLY A 371 17.50 -37.24 -1.80
N VAL A 372 16.81 -36.78 -2.82
CA VAL A 372 17.01 -35.43 -3.39
C VAL A 372 16.26 -34.43 -2.53
N LEU A 373 16.98 -33.46 -1.98
CA LEU A 373 16.40 -32.39 -1.14
C LEU A 373 15.79 -31.26 -1.96
N PHE A 374 16.53 -30.83 -2.95
CA PHE A 374 16.10 -29.82 -3.93
C PHE A 374 16.99 -29.88 -5.16
N TYR A 375 16.49 -29.34 -6.26
CA TYR A 375 17.31 -28.94 -7.37
C TYR A 375 17.01 -27.48 -7.72
N GLN A 376 18.03 -26.77 -8.19
CA GLN A 376 17.91 -25.33 -8.49
C GLN A 376 18.85 -24.94 -9.62
N SER A 377 18.54 -23.79 -10.22
CA SER A 377 19.36 -23.21 -11.29
C SER A 377 19.27 -21.68 -11.27
N VAL A 378 20.37 -21.00 -11.53
CA VAL A 378 20.41 -19.60 -11.88
C VAL A 378 19.91 -19.45 -13.32
N CYS A 379 19.00 -18.50 -13.58
CA CYS A 379 18.55 -18.23 -14.95
C CYS A 379 19.55 -17.35 -15.70
N PHE A 380 19.72 -17.59 -17.00
CA PHE A 380 20.41 -16.66 -17.89
C PHE A 380 19.42 -15.77 -18.66
N ASP A 381 19.89 -14.61 -19.12
CA ASP A 381 19.11 -13.70 -19.98
C ASP A 381 19.09 -14.24 -21.42
N PRO A 382 17.91 -14.68 -21.94
CA PRO A 382 17.78 -15.22 -23.30
C PRO A 382 18.00 -14.15 -24.38
N ASN A 383 17.91 -12.86 -24.05
CA ASN A 383 18.12 -11.76 -25.01
C ASN A 383 19.60 -11.41 -25.18
N ASN A 384 20.47 -11.95 -24.34
CA ASN A 384 21.90 -11.72 -24.47
C ASN A 384 22.48 -12.60 -25.59
N SER A 385 22.93 -11.97 -26.68
CA SER A 385 23.51 -12.62 -27.86
C SER A 385 24.99 -13.01 -27.71
N GLY A 386 25.59 -12.78 -26.55
CA GLY A 386 26.99 -13.10 -26.26
C GLY A 386 27.31 -14.60 -26.28
N SER A 387 28.59 -14.95 -26.36
CA SER A 387 29.06 -16.34 -26.33
C SER A 387 28.99 -16.98 -24.93
N VAL A 388 28.76 -16.18 -23.90
CA VAL A 388 28.65 -16.60 -22.49
C VAL A 388 27.23 -16.42 -22.02
N LEU A 389 26.70 -17.39 -21.25
CA LEU A 389 25.39 -17.29 -20.61
C LEU A 389 25.48 -16.28 -19.46
N THR A 390 24.95 -15.08 -19.68
CA THR A 390 24.93 -14.03 -18.65
C THR A 390 23.75 -14.27 -17.69
N PRO A 391 23.99 -14.31 -16.36
CA PRO A 391 22.91 -14.48 -15.40
C PRO A 391 21.86 -13.38 -15.51
N CYS A 392 20.59 -13.77 -15.44
CA CYS A 392 19.46 -12.83 -15.42
C CYS A 392 19.40 -12.14 -14.06
N LYS A 393 19.54 -10.82 -14.03
CA LYS A 393 19.42 -10.06 -12.81
C LYS A 393 17.96 -9.81 -12.44
N ILE A 394 17.68 -9.79 -11.13
CA ILE A 394 16.32 -9.55 -10.60
C ILE A 394 15.90 -8.09 -10.80
N VAL A 395 16.87 -7.17 -10.83
CA VAL A 395 16.66 -5.71 -10.73
C VAL A 395 16.93 -4.96 -12.05
N GLU A 396 17.29 -5.64 -13.14
CA GLU A 396 17.48 -4.98 -14.45
C GLU A 396 16.19 -4.51 -15.11
N ASP A 397 15.03 -4.86 -14.57
CA ASP A 397 13.74 -4.39 -15.09
C ASP A 397 13.56 -2.91 -14.74
N ARG A 398 13.44 -2.05 -15.74
CA ARG A 398 13.23 -0.59 -15.58
C ARG A 398 12.04 -0.25 -14.68
N GLU A 399 11.09 -1.17 -14.56
CA GLU A 399 9.90 -1.03 -13.72
C GLU A 399 10.22 -1.05 -12.23
N ARG A 400 11.38 -1.58 -11.81
CA ARG A 400 11.79 -1.71 -10.40
C ARG A 400 12.97 -0.82 -10.00
N ALA A 401 13.38 0.09 -10.88
CA ALA A 401 14.50 1.01 -10.65
C ALA A 401 14.33 1.95 -9.44
N PHE A 402 13.14 2.02 -8.86
CA PHE A 402 12.81 2.93 -7.77
C PHE A 402 12.32 2.21 -6.51
N CYS A 403 12.53 0.90 -6.38
CA CYS A 403 12.05 0.16 -5.21
C CYS A 403 13.14 -0.02 -4.14
N THR A 404 12.69 -0.12 -2.89
CA THR A 404 13.52 -0.58 -1.78
C THR A 404 13.51 -2.11 -1.77
N ILE A 405 14.71 -2.71 -1.83
CA ILE A 405 14.93 -4.14 -1.87
C ILE A 405 15.54 -4.60 -0.54
N LEU A 406 15.03 -5.70 -0.03
CA LEU A 406 15.53 -6.36 1.17
C LEU A 406 16.00 -7.76 0.82
N GLY A 407 17.31 -7.99 0.94
CA GLY A 407 17.93 -9.31 0.83
C GLY A 407 18.08 -9.95 2.20
N LEU A 408 17.76 -11.23 2.29
CA LEU A 408 17.90 -12.03 3.51
C LEU A 408 18.69 -13.30 3.24
N LYS A 409 19.64 -13.60 4.13
CA LYS A 409 20.34 -14.88 4.26
C LYS A 409 20.09 -15.39 5.66
N LEU A 410 19.39 -16.50 5.79
CA LEU A 410 18.95 -17.07 7.07
C LEU A 410 19.53 -18.47 7.22
N LYS A 411 20.16 -18.76 8.37
CA LYS A 411 20.67 -20.08 8.71
C LYS A 411 19.53 -20.95 9.28
N ALA A 412 19.39 -22.16 8.78
CA ALA A 412 18.49 -23.14 9.37
C ALA A 412 19.06 -23.67 10.69
N SER A 413 18.22 -23.78 11.71
CA SER A 413 18.55 -24.31 13.03
C SER A 413 17.41 -25.18 13.57
N LYS A 414 17.66 -26.00 14.59
CA LYS A 414 16.61 -26.80 15.23
C LYS A 414 15.46 -25.97 15.83
N ILE A 415 15.68 -24.69 16.07
CA ILE A 415 14.68 -23.78 16.66
C ILE A 415 13.77 -23.21 15.57
N ASN A 416 14.28 -23.00 14.35
CA ASN A 416 13.57 -22.40 13.22
C ASN A 416 13.30 -23.39 12.07
N GLU A 417 13.36 -24.69 12.38
CA GLU A 417 13.17 -25.77 11.41
C GLU A 417 11.76 -25.70 10.78
N ASP A 418 11.67 -26.19 9.54
CA ASP A 418 10.51 -26.32 8.69
C ASP A 418 10.37 -25.20 7.64
N LYS A 419 9.23 -24.52 7.62
CA LYS A 419 8.90 -23.52 6.60
C LYS A 419 9.18 -22.11 7.10
N LEU A 420 9.87 -21.33 6.28
CA LEU A 420 10.02 -19.91 6.53
C LEU A 420 8.64 -19.25 6.58
N LYS A 421 8.31 -18.71 7.74
CA LYS A 421 7.04 -18.02 7.99
C LYS A 421 7.01 -16.66 7.30
N LYS A 422 5.92 -15.94 7.49
CA LYS A 422 5.66 -14.66 6.87
C LYS A 422 6.67 -13.61 7.32
N ILE A 423 7.34 -12.97 6.38
CA ILE A 423 8.28 -11.88 6.62
C ILE A 423 7.50 -10.57 6.57
N ASN A 424 7.57 -9.79 7.63
CA ASN A 424 6.85 -8.55 7.81
C ASN A 424 7.81 -7.40 8.13
N ILE A 425 7.47 -6.19 7.68
CA ILE A 425 8.22 -4.99 8.03
C ILE A 425 7.30 -3.92 8.60
N ILE A 426 7.83 -3.10 9.50
CA ILE A 426 7.30 -1.78 9.77
C ILE A 426 8.20 -0.80 9.06
N THR A 427 7.64 -0.10 8.11
CA THR A 427 8.38 0.81 7.25
C THR A 427 7.76 2.19 7.26
N HIS A 428 8.57 3.16 6.90
CA HIS A 428 8.22 4.57 6.87
C HIS A 428 8.60 5.14 5.51
N GLY A 429 7.64 5.62 4.78
CA GLY A 429 7.89 6.35 3.53
C GLY A 429 8.62 7.67 3.80
N VAL A 430 9.38 8.14 2.82
CA VAL A 430 10.12 9.40 2.90
C VAL A 430 9.56 10.44 1.94
N ALA A 431 9.46 11.68 2.41
CA ALA A 431 9.04 12.83 1.63
C ALA A 431 9.84 14.08 2.03
N ARG A 432 9.73 15.14 1.23
CA ARG A 432 10.29 16.45 1.59
C ARG A 432 9.59 16.99 2.84
N THR A 433 10.32 17.67 3.71
CA THR A 433 9.79 18.31 4.92
C THR A 433 9.98 19.82 4.86
N TRP A 434 9.07 20.55 5.48
CA TRP A 434 9.10 22.01 5.58
C TRP A 434 9.82 22.44 6.87
N ASN A 435 10.71 23.43 6.78
CA ASN A 435 11.48 23.93 7.93
C ASN A 435 11.01 25.28 8.48
N GLY A 436 9.82 25.74 8.02
CA GLY A 436 9.29 27.07 8.35
C GLY A 436 9.52 28.13 7.26
N THR A 437 10.41 27.89 6.32
CA THR A 437 10.74 28.82 5.24
C THR A 437 10.96 28.17 3.88
N ALA A 438 11.39 26.92 3.84
CA ALA A 438 11.66 26.20 2.61
C ALA A 438 11.45 24.70 2.75
N TRP A 439 11.18 24.05 1.63
CA TRP A 439 11.13 22.59 1.53
C TRP A 439 12.53 22.00 1.46
N SER A 440 12.76 20.91 2.21
CA SER A 440 14.05 20.22 2.23
C SER A 440 14.40 19.63 0.85
N ALA A 441 15.66 19.68 0.46
CA ALA A 441 16.15 18.98 -0.73
C ALA A 441 16.20 17.45 -0.52
N THR A 442 16.48 17.02 0.72
CA THR A 442 16.54 15.61 1.11
C THR A 442 15.19 15.16 1.67
N LYS A 443 14.78 13.93 1.29
CA LYS A 443 13.58 13.31 1.82
C LYS A 443 13.90 12.56 3.12
N THR A 444 13.04 12.69 4.10
CA THR A 444 13.13 12.01 5.40
C THR A 444 11.81 11.36 5.77
N ALA A 445 11.84 10.42 6.70
CA ALA A 445 10.63 9.76 7.19
C ALA A 445 9.66 10.78 7.77
N THR A 446 8.45 10.82 7.23
CA THR A 446 7.40 11.75 7.69
C THR A 446 6.01 11.16 7.51
N ARG A 447 5.13 11.48 8.46
CA ARG A 447 3.70 11.13 8.41
C ARG A 447 2.84 12.38 8.14
N ASN A 448 3.46 13.52 7.84
CA ASN A 448 2.75 14.79 7.64
C ASN A 448 1.95 14.76 6.32
N PRO A 449 0.64 15.00 6.35
CA PRO A 449 -0.22 14.95 5.16
C PRO A 449 0.20 15.92 4.05
N ALA A 450 0.69 17.13 4.39
CA ALA A 450 1.13 18.12 3.40
C ALA A 450 2.38 17.66 2.64
N ALA A 451 3.33 17.04 3.35
CA ALA A 451 4.52 16.45 2.73
C ALA A 451 4.13 15.37 1.73
N TRP A 452 3.16 14.53 2.08
CA TRP A 452 2.69 13.46 1.21
C TRP A 452 1.85 13.96 0.04
N ALA A 453 1.03 15.00 0.23
CA ALA A 453 0.33 15.63 -0.88
C ALA A 453 1.31 16.20 -1.92
N LEU A 454 2.38 16.88 -1.46
CA LEU A 454 3.42 17.38 -2.32
C LEU A 454 4.22 16.24 -3.00
N GLU A 455 4.54 15.17 -2.27
CA GLU A 455 5.24 14.00 -2.80
C GLU A 455 4.42 13.31 -3.91
N VAL A 456 3.12 13.09 -3.70
CA VAL A 456 2.21 12.51 -4.69
C VAL A 456 2.15 13.36 -5.96
N LEU A 457 2.18 14.69 -5.84
CA LEU A 457 2.18 15.60 -7.00
C LEU A 457 3.50 15.57 -7.78
N THR A 458 4.65 15.46 -7.09
CA THR A 458 5.98 15.66 -7.68
C THR A 458 6.78 14.38 -7.89
N SER A 459 6.27 13.21 -7.42
CA SER A 459 7.00 11.95 -7.52
C SER A 459 6.96 11.34 -8.92
N ASN A 460 7.91 10.42 -9.18
CA ASN A 460 7.97 9.65 -10.41
C ASN A 460 7.01 8.45 -10.45
N SER A 461 6.18 8.25 -9.42
CA SER A 461 5.17 7.18 -9.40
C SER A 461 4.15 7.31 -10.56
N HIS A 462 3.92 8.55 -11.01
CA HIS A 462 3.05 8.87 -12.14
C HIS A 462 3.75 9.87 -13.07
N PRO A 463 4.77 9.46 -13.83
CA PRO A 463 5.63 10.39 -14.57
C PRO A 463 4.87 11.23 -15.60
N ALA A 464 3.82 10.69 -16.20
CA ALA A 464 2.99 11.43 -17.19
C ALA A 464 2.14 12.57 -16.60
N SER A 465 1.92 12.59 -15.29
CA SER A 465 1.14 13.60 -14.57
C SER A 465 1.92 14.25 -13.43
N LYS A 466 3.25 14.21 -13.48
CA LYS A 466 4.13 14.85 -12.52
C LYS A 466 4.05 16.37 -12.70
N TYR A 467 3.94 17.08 -11.58
CA TYR A 467 4.04 18.55 -11.54
C TYR A 467 5.46 18.96 -11.18
N ASP A 468 5.93 20.03 -11.79
CA ASP A 468 7.16 20.71 -11.40
C ASP A 468 6.88 21.69 -10.24
N ASP A 469 7.91 21.97 -9.44
CA ASP A 469 7.77 22.88 -8.28
C ASP A 469 7.26 24.30 -8.70
N SER A 470 7.53 24.72 -9.94
CA SER A 470 7.05 26.01 -10.48
C SER A 470 5.53 26.03 -10.74
N GLU A 471 4.89 24.87 -10.87
CA GLU A 471 3.46 24.74 -11.09
C GLU A 471 2.68 24.60 -9.78
N ILE A 472 3.40 24.63 -8.64
CA ILE A 472 2.84 24.47 -7.29
C ILE A 472 3.13 25.72 -6.47
N ASP A 473 2.15 26.17 -5.71
CA ASP A 473 2.33 27.20 -4.69
C ASP A 473 2.91 26.58 -3.41
N LEU A 474 4.25 26.45 -3.38
CA LEU A 474 4.98 25.78 -2.31
C LEU A 474 4.79 26.42 -0.93
N ASP A 475 4.48 27.72 -0.88
CA ASP A 475 4.22 28.42 0.37
C ASP A 475 2.89 27.98 0.99
N SER A 476 1.85 27.83 0.17
CA SER A 476 0.55 27.32 0.64
C SER A 476 0.65 25.87 1.18
N PHE A 477 1.48 25.02 0.53
CA PHE A 477 1.79 23.69 1.05
C PHE A 477 2.63 23.76 2.32
N GLY A 478 3.52 24.76 2.47
CA GLY A 478 4.28 25.03 3.70
C GLY A 478 3.35 25.40 4.86
N GLU A 479 2.40 26.31 4.66
CA GLU A 479 1.37 26.64 5.65
C GLU A 479 0.52 25.40 6.01
N PHE A 480 0.22 24.55 5.03
CA PHE A 480 -0.51 23.31 5.27
C PHE A 480 0.32 22.32 6.10
N TYR A 481 1.62 22.26 5.88
CA TYR A 481 2.54 21.45 6.68
C TYR A 481 2.54 21.89 8.14
N GLU A 482 2.70 23.19 8.41
CA GLU A 482 2.67 23.77 9.74
C GLU A 482 1.32 23.54 10.45
N TRP A 483 0.22 23.70 9.71
CA TRP A 483 -1.12 23.37 10.21
C TRP A 483 -1.23 21.89 10.62
N CYS A 484 -0.68 20.98 9.84
CA CYS A 484 -0.70 19.56 10.18
C CYS A 484 0.15 19.26 11.41
N GLU A 485 1.24 19.99 11.64
CA GLU A 485 2.09 19.82 12.84
C GLU A 485 1.49 20.48 14.08
N ASN A 486 0.77 21.59 13.93
CA ASN A 486 0.17 22.31 15.08
C ASN A 486 -1.18 22.94 14.74
N PRO A 487 -2.25 22.17 14.55
CA PRO A 487 -3.56 22.68 14.17
C PRO A 487 -4.28 23.47 15.29
N THR A 488 -3.83 23.34 16.52
CA THR A 488 -4.40 24.07 17.68
C THR A 488 -3.68 25.37 17.99
N GLY A 489 -2.47 25.57 17.44
CA GLY A 489 -1.59 26.67 17.80
C GLY A 489 -1.05 26.57 19.24
N SER A 490 -1.21 25.42 19.90
CA SER A 490 -0.70 25.18 21.25
C SER A 490 0.82 25.12 21.24
N THR A 491 1.43 25.62 22.31
CA THR A 491 2.87 25.50 22.56
C THR A 491 3.22 24.32 23.48
N GLU A 492 2.24 23.53 23.89
CA GLU A 492 2.45 22.34 24.73
C GLU A 492 3.17 21.26 23.93
N GLU A 493 4.04 20.49 24.58
CA GLU A 493 4.84 19.44 23.94
C GLU A 493 3.98 18.30 23.35
N GLU A 494 2.84 17.99 23.98
CA GLU A 494 1.88 17.00 23.54
C GLU A 494 0.64 17.65 22.90
N HIS A 495 0.79 18.27 21.74
CA HIS A 495 -0.35 18.75 20.99
C HIS A 495 -0.73 17.79 19.85
N PHE A 496 -2.00 17.80 19.49
CA PHE A 496 -2.52 16.99 18.40
C PHE A 496 -1.81 17.33 17.08
N LYS A 497 -1.49 16.28 16.31
CA LYS A 497 -0.91 16.41 14.96
C LYS A 497 -1.73 15.62 13.96
N TYR A 498 -1.92 16.15 12.75
CA TYR A 498 -2.47 15.36 11.65
C TYR A 498 -1.40 14.39 11.16
N ARG A 499 -1.78 13.13 10.95
CA ARG A 499 -0.92 12.06 10.42
C ARG A 499 -1.67 11.32 9.33
N PHE A 500 -0.93 10.89 8.32
CA PHE A 500 -1.51 10.13 7.21
C PHE A 500 -0.62 8.93 6.87
N ASP A 501 -1.20 7.73 6.96
CA ASP A 501 -0.49 6.46 6.77
C ASP A 501 -1.32 5.54 5.89
N TRP A 502 -0.80 5.15 4.76
CA TRP A 502 -1.52 4.28 3.84
C TRP A 502 -0.56 3.44 3.00
N VAL A 503 -0.94 2.17 2.73
CA VAL A 503 -0.25 1.29 1.78
C VAL A 503 -1.14 1.10 0.57
N ILE A 504 -0.68 1.55 -0.58
CA ILE A 504 -1.37 1.44 -1.85
C ILE A 504 -0.77 0.25 -2.60
N THR A 505 -1.53 -0.82 -2.76
CA THR A 505 -1.13 -2.06 -3.45
C THR A 505 -1.83 -2.26 -4.78
N GLN A 506 -2.75 -1.37 -5.13
CA GLN A 506 -3.56 -1.43 -6.35
C GLN A 506 -3.37 -0.16 -7.18
N ASN A 507 -3.71 -0.22 -8.46
CA ASN A 507 -3.74 0.96 -9.31
C ASN A 507 -4.78 1.95 -8.79
N THR A 508 -4.32 3.01 -8.14
CA THR A 508 -5.14 4.07 -7.56
C THR A 508 -4.86 5.37 -8.29
N LYS A 509 -5.90 6.11 -8.62
CA LYS A 509 -5.74 7.42 -9.26
C LYS A 509 -5.08 8.39 -8.29
N LYS A 510 -4.21 9.26 -8.81
CA LYS A 510 -3.54 10.32 -8.06
C LYS A 510 -4.54 11.23 -7.32
N ASP A 511 -5.64 11.60 -8.00
CA ASP A 511 -6.68 12.45 -7.44
C ASP A 511 -7.40 11.81 -6.25
N ASP A 512 -7.58 10.47 -6.27
CA ASP A 512 -8.17 9.73 -5.15
C ASP A 512 -7.24 9.76 -3.92
N VAL A 513 -5.93 9.58 -4.15
CA VAL A 513 -4.93 9.67 -3.06
C VAL A 513 -4.92 11.05 -2.44
N LEU A 514 -4.88 12.10 -3.28
CA LEU A 514 -4.96 13.49 -2.83
C LEU A 514 -6.28 13.76 -2.12
N GLY A 515 -7.40 13.25 -2.65
CA GLY A 515 -8.71 13.34 -2.05
C GLY A 515 -8.76 12.81 -0.62
N HIS A 516 -8.19 11.62 -0.37
CA HIS A 516 -8.13 11.03 0.98
C HIS A 516 -7.25 11.85 1.94
N ILE A 517 -6.11 12.38 1.45
CA ILE A 517 -5.25 13.27 2.26
C ILE A 517 -6.00 14.55 2.66
N MET A 518 -6.71 15.16 1.69
CA MET A 518 -7.48 16.38 1.94
C MET A 518 -8.68 16.13 2.85
N GLU A 519 -9.38 15.01 2.67
CA GLU A 519 -10.50 14.59 3.52
C GLU A 519 -10.07 14.42 4.97
N ALA A 520 -8.97 13.71 5.21
CA ALA A 520 -8.43 13.44 6.55
C ALA A 520 -8.10 14.72 7.34
N THR A 521 -7.70 15.80 6.65
CA THR A 521 -7.26 17.06 7.26
C THR A 521 -8.30 18.17 7.15
N GLY A 522 -9.25 18.04 6.24
CA GLY A 522 -10.21 19.07 5.89
C GLY A 522 -9.64 20.22 5.07
N ALA A 523 -8.53 20.00 4.42
CA ALA A 523 -7.97 20.92 3.42
C ALA A 523 -8.59 20.70 2.05
N VAL A 524 -8.29 21.58 1.10
CA VAL A 524 -8.76 21.49 -0.29
C VAL A 524 -7.65 21.97 -1.23
N ILE A 525 -7.42 21.23 -2.32
CA ILE A 525 -6.53 21.66 -3.39
C ILE A 525 -7.33 22.51 -4.39
N TYR A 526 -6.73 23.59 -4.88
CA TYR A 526 -7.33 24.48 -5.89
C TYR A 526 -6.24 25.07 -6.79
N TYR A 527 -6.63 25.68 -7.89
CA TYR A 527 -5.72 26.49 -8.72
C TYR A 527 -5.77 27.95 -8.29
N ASP A 528 -4.63 28.55 -8.02
CA ASP A 528 -4.50 29.98 -7.74
C ASP A 528 -4.74 30.83 -9.01
N ILE A 529 -4.72 32.14 -8.87
CA ILE A 529 -4.90 33.08 -10.01
C ILE A 529 -3.77 32.91 -11.05
N GLY A 530 -2.60 32.49 -10.63
CA GLY A 530 -1.45 32.20 -11.51
C GLY A 530 -1.54 30.84 -12.21
N GLY A 531 -2.57 30.05 -11.94
CA GLY A 531 -2.74 28.70 -12.47
C GLY A 531 -1.89 27.65 -11.78
N ARG A 532 -1.28 27.96 -10.63
CA ARG A 532 -0.50 27.03 -9.82
C ARG A 532 -1.42 26.26 -8.88
N LEU A 533 -1.07 25.02 -8.57
CA LEU A 533 -1.74 24.22 -7.54
C LEU A 533 -1.43 24.77 -6.15
N ALA A 534 -2.45 25.08 -5.38
CA ALA A 534 -2.36 25.60 -4.03
C ALA A 534 -3.28 24.82 -3.07
N VAL A 535 -3.06 24.96 -1.76
CA VAL A 535 -3.87 24.33 -0.72
C VAL A 535 -4.53 25.37 0.16
N ALA A 536 -5.82 25.22 0.37
CA ALA A 536 -6.58 26.00 1.34
C ALA A 536 -6.99 25.15 2.53
N ILE A 537 -6.93 25.75 3.73
CA ILE A 537 -7.18 25.10 5.02
C ILE A 537 -8.42 25.70 5.65
N ASP A 538 -9.32 24.84 6.15
CA ASP A 538 -10.48 25.25 6.95
C ASP A 538 -10.06 25.55 8.39
N ARG A 539 -9.56 26.75 8.60
CA ARG A 539 -9.11 27.27 9.89
C ARG A 539 -9.86 28.56 10.28
N PRO A 540 -9.97 28.90 11.57
CA PRO A 540 -10.56 30.16 12.00
C PRO A 540 -9.87 31.36 11.33
N LYS A 541 -10.67 32.29 10.81
CA LYS A 541 -10.19 33.53 10.19
C LYS A 541 -10.86 34.72 10.88
N GLU A 542 -10.07 35.65 11.39
CA GLU A 542 -10.56 36.81 12.13
C GLU A 542 -11.32 37.76 11.23
N ASN A 543 -10.76 38.10 10.09
CA ASN A 543 -11.30 39.13 9.18
C ASN A 543 -12.00 38.53 7.98
N ALA A 544 -13.10 39.13 7.56
CA ALA A 544 -13.72 38.87 6.27
C ALA A 544 -12.96 39.63 5.16
N LEU A 545 -12.71 38.95 4.05
CA LEU A 545 -12.01 39.54 2.90
C LEU A 545 -12.94 40.40 2.06
N ALA A 546 -14.24 40.10 2.05
CA ALA A 546 -15.24 40.84 1.29
C ALA A 546 -16.61 40.86 1.95
N VAL A 547 -17.41 41.82 1.55
CA VAL A 547 -18.84 41.92 1.86
C VAL A 547 -19.63 41.98 0.56
N TYR A 548 -20.54 41.05 0.39
CA TYR A 548 -21.44 40.98 -0.73
C TYR A 548 -22.83 41.50 -0.32
N ASN A 549 -23.40 42.37 -1.11
CA ASN A 549 -24.73 42.94 -0.89
C ASN A 549 -25.50 43.07 -2.22
N PRO A 550 -26.78 43.49 -2.24
CA PRO A 550 -27.58 43.58 -3.46
C PRO A 550 -27.00 44.46 -4.59
N GLN A 551 -25.99 45.28 -4.30
CA GLN A 551 -25.35 46.12 -5.34
C GLN A 551 -24.29 45.35 -6.15
N ASN A 552 -23.65 44.34 -5.58
CA ASN A 552 -22.63 43.54 -6.27
C ASN A 552 -23.00 42.06 -6.39
N ILE A 553 -24.16 41.62 -5.89
CA ILE A 553 -24.72 40.30 -6.11
C ILE A 553 -25.62 40.37 -7.36
N ILE A 554 -25.31 39.58 -8.38
CA ILE A 554 -26.15 39.43 -9.57
C ILE A 554 -27.32 38.50 -9.26
N LYS A 555 -27.05 37.40 -8.56
CA LYS A 555 -28.05 36.40 -8.18
C LYS A 555 -27.69 35.75 -6.85
N ILE A 556 -28.70 35.50 -6.04
CA ILE A 556 -28.54 34.76 -4.76
C ILE A 556 -29.49 33.58 -4.72
N THR A 557 -28.96 32.46 -4.29
CA THR A 557 -29.74 31.24 -4.09
C THR A 557 -29.36 30.61 -2.72
N ASN A 558 -30.38 30.40 -1.89
CA ASN A 558 -30.19 29.77 -0.59
C ASN A 558 -30.73 28.36 -0.58
N LYS A 559 -29.93 27.42 -0.16
CA LYS A 559 -30.33 26.05 0.11
C LYS A 559 -30.13 25.76 1.60
N LYS A 560 -31.19 25.34 2.27
CA LYS A 560 -31.11 24.83 3.63
C LYS A 560 -31.43 23.35 3.61
N GLU A 561 -30.53 22.55 4.11
CA GLU A 561 -30.79 21.13 4.29
C GLU A 561 -31.61 20.91 5.56
N LEU A 562 -32.74 20.21 5.40
CA LEU A 562 -33.66 19.85 6.50
C LEU A 562 -33.44 18.38 6.92
N THR A 563 -32.22 17.88 6.79
CA THR A 563 -31.87 16.53 7.20
C THR A 563 -31.87 16.42 8.72
N ARG A 564 -32.29 15.25 9.23
CA ARG A 564 -32.14 14.92 10.63
C ARG A 564 -30.65 14.82 10.96
N LYS A 565 -30.23 15.53 12.02
CA LYS A 565 -28.83 15.58 12.42
C LYS A 565 -28.35 14.23 12.89
N THR A 566 -27.11 13.94 12.61
CA THR A 566 -26.41 12.76 13.08
C THR A 566 -26.08 12.90 14.58
N ASP A 567 -26.43 11.92 15.39
CA ASP A 567 -26.16 11.91 16.84
C ASP A 567 -24.79 11.29 17.15
N ALA A 568 -24.36 10.32 16.31
CA ALA A 568 -23.04 9.70 16.44
C ALA A 568 -22.52 9.26 15.06
N LEU A 569 -21.21 9.22 14.92
CA LEU A 569 -20.51 8.64 13.77
C LEU A 569 -19.78 7.38 14.20
N ARG A 570 -20.01 6.29 13.47
CA ARG A 570 -19.23 5.06 13.59
C ARG A 570 -18.14 5.11 12.51
N ILE A 571 -16.90 5.31 12.95
CA ILE A 571 -15.76 5.43 12.06
C ILE A 571 -15.03 4.09 12.00
N LYS A 572 -14.90 3.53 10.80
CA LYS A 572 -14.06 2.38 10.50
C LYS A 572 -12.73 2.89 9.97
N TYR A 573 -11.63 2.46 10.58
CA TYR A 573 -10.29 2.92 10.26
C TYR A 573 -9.24 1.83 10.53
N THR A 574 -8.01 2.02 10.07
CA THR A 574 -6.87 1.15 10.38
C THR A 574 -6.12 1.71 11.58
N SER A 575 -6.13 1.01 12.72
CA SER A 575 -5.49 1.48 13.96
C SER A 575 -4.00 1.15 13.97
N SER A 576 -3.14 2.15 14.24
CA SER A 576 -1.69 1.96 14.41
C SER A 576 -1.30 1.49 15.82
N LYS A 577 -2.28 1.19 16.67
CA LYS A 577 -2.03 0.73 18.04
C LYS A 577 -1.18 -0.54 18.04
N ASP A 578 -0.18 -0.56 18.91
CA ASP A 578 0.74 -1.68 19.12
C ASP A 578 1.47 -2.14 17.83
N ASP A 579 1.59 -1.25 16.82
CA ASP A 579 2.19 -1.51 15.52
C ASP A 579 1.49 -2.60 14.66
N LEU A 580 0.26 -2.98 15.01
CA LEU A 580 -0.45 -4.07 14.32
C LEU A 580 -1.17 -3.62 13.05
N PHE A 581 -1.53 -2.33 12.94
CA PHE A 581 -2.26 -1.76 11.80
C PHE A 581 -3.49 -2.57 11.38
N GLN A 582 -4.32 -2.90 12.36
CA GLN A 582 -5.56 -3.67 12.16
C GLN A 582 -6.77 -2.76 11.98
N GLU A 583 -7.79 -3.27 11.29
CA GLU A 583 -9.08 -2.59 11.21
C GLU A 583 -9.70 -2.46 12.61
N ASP A 584 -10.12 -1.26 12.96
CA ASP A 584 -10.80 -0.93 14.19
C ASP A 584 -12.03 -0.06 13.88
N THR A 585 -12.99 -0.07 14.80
CA THR A 585 -14.21 0.70 14.67
C THR A 585 -14.47 1.48 15.94
N TYR A 586 -14.57 2.79 15.82
CA TYR A 586 -14.84 3.65 16.96
C TYR A 586 -16.09 4.50 16.76
N ILE A 587 -16.90 4.62 17.81
CA ILE A 587 -18.12 5.43 17.78
C ILE A 587 -17.85 6.75 18.52
N VAL A 588 -17.95 7.85 17.78
CA VAL A 588 -17.83 9.19 18.31
C VAL A 588 -19.22 9.80 18.45
N THR A 589 -19.60 10.17 19.67
CA THR A 589 -20.85 10.85 19.96
C THR A 589 -20.64 12.36 19.93
N LYS A 590 -21.72 13.08 19.73
CA LYS A 590 -21.75 14.53 19.98
C LYS A 590 -21.56 14.80 21.47
N ASP A 591 -20.84 15.87 21.79
CA ASP A 591 -20.50 16.18 23.19
C ASP A 591 -21.74 16.23 24.09
N GLY A 592 -21.71 15.44 25.16
CA GLY A 592 -22.78 15.37 26.17
C GLY A 592 -23.96 14.49 25.80
N GLU A 593 -23.97 13.83 24.64
CA GLU A 593 -25.05 12.92 24.22
C GLU A 593 -24.69 11.46 24.49
N THR A 594 -25.67 10.69 24.94
CA THR A 594 -25.59 9.23 25.09
C THR A 594 -26.38 8.56 23.98
N ILE A 595 -25.82 7.47 23.45
CA ILE A 595 -26.50 6.68 22.41
C ILE A 595 -27.68 5.93 23.03
N ASN A 596 -28.82 6.01 22.37
CA ASN A 596 -30.05 5.28 22.71
C ASN A 596 -30.65 4.63 21.43
N GLU A 597 -31.71 3.87 21.57
CA GLU A 597 -32.34 3.12 20.45
C GLU A 597 -32.84 4.03 19.30
N ASN A 598 -33.08 5.32 19.59
CA ASN A 598 -33.56 6.30 18.58
C ASN A 598 -32.42 7.16 17.99
N SER A 599 -31.18 6.94 18.43
CA SER A 599 -30.04 7.71 17.95
C SER A 599 -29.71 7.37 16.50
N ILE A 600 -29.46 8.40 15.69
CA ILE A 600 -28.99 8.24 14.31
C ILE A 600 -27.48 8.09 14.31
N ILE A 601 -27.01 6.88 13.99
CA ILE A 601 -25.60 6.57 13.81
C ILE A 601 -25.34 6.44 12.31
N ARG A 602 -24.34 7.17 11.81
CA ARG A 602 -23.87 7.08 10.42
C ARG A 602 -22.51 6.39 10.38
N ASP A 603 -22.39 5.40 9.51
CA ASP A 603 -21.14 4.67 9.28
C ASP A 603 -20.28 5.38 8.25
N ILE A 604 -18.99 5.58 8.54
CA ILE A 604 -18.00 6.20 7.66
C ILE A 604 -16.72 5.37 7.75
N THR A 605 -16.13 5.08 6.59
CA THR A 605 -14.78 4.52 6.51
C THR A 605 -13.83 5.62 6.13
N VAL A 606 -12.76 5.79 6.89
CA VAL A 606 -11.71 6.78 6.61
C VAL A 606 -10.41 6.09 6.26
N THR A 607 -9.79 6.51 5.17
CA THR A 607 -8.51 5.97 4.68
C THR A 607 -7.37 6.86 5.16
N GLY A 608 -6.28 6.23 5.58
CA GLY A 608 -5.04 6.93 5.94
C GLY A 608 -5.01 7.59 7.31
N VAL A 609 -6.10 7.57 8.06
CA VAL A 609 -6.14 8.01 9.45
C VAL A 609 -5.94 6.79 10.34
N THR A 610 -4.81 6.72 11.05
CA THR A 610 -4.42 5.54 11.84
C THR A 610 -4.39 5.77 13.34
N GLU A 611 -4.44 7.03 13.79
CA GLU A 611 -4.40 7.40 15.20
C GLU A 611 -5.80 7.70 15.73
N HIS A 612 -6.10 7.16 16.91
CA HIS A 612 -7.40 7.30 17.56
C HIS A 612 -7.82 8.76 17.75
N GLU A 613 -6.92 9.63 18.20
CA GLU A 613 -7.21 11.05 18.41
C GLU A 613 -7.58 11.76 17.10
N HIS A 614 -6.92 11.39 16.00
CA HIS A 614 -7.25 11.90 14.68
C HIS A 614 -8.66 11.46 14.23
N VAL A 615 -9.04 10.21 14.48
CA VAL A 615 -10.39 9.68 14.20
C VAL A 615 -11.46 10.46 14.95
N VAL A 616 -11.24 10.73 16.27
CA VAL A 616 -12.15 11.51 17.08
C VAL A 616 -12.29 12.94 16.55
N ARG A 617 -11.17 13.60 16.23
CA ARG A 617 -11.18 14.96 15.67
C ARG A 617 -11.87 15.02 14.30
N TYR A 618 -11.59 14.07 13.42
CA TYR A 618 -12.24 13.94 12.12
C TYR A 618 -13.77 13.84 12.27
N ALA A 619 -14.25 12.92 13.12
CA ALA A 619 -15.66 12.73 13.37
C ALA A 619 -16.34 13.98 13.97
N ARG A 620 -15.72 14.60 14.98
CA ARG A 620 -16.23 15.83 15.60
C ARG A 620 -16.33 16.97 14.59
N ARG A 621 -15.33 17.12 13.71
CA ARG A 621 -15.36 18.12 12.64
C ARG A 621 -16.54 17.90 11.71
N LEU A 622 -16.79 16.67 11.25
CA LEU A 622 -17.93 16.35 10.38
C LEU A 622 -19.27 16.68 11.05
N MET A 623 -19.46 16.30 12.31
CA MET A 623 -20.67 16.63 13.06
C MET A 623 -20.83 18.14 13.31
N ALA A 624 -19.72 18.85 13.54
CA ALA A 624 -19.71 20.30 13.69
C ALA A 624 -20.12 21.01 12.39
N VAL A 625 -19.61 20.58 11.25
CA VAL A 625 -19.98 21.11 9.94
C VAL A 625 -21.49 20.92 9.68
N GLU A 626 -22.02 19.72 9.92
CA GLU A 626 -23.45 19.43 9.78
C GLU A 626 -24.33 20.31 10.70
N THR A 627 -23.86 20.54 11.91
CA THR A 627 -24.63 21.30 12.91
C THR A 627 -24.51 22.80 12.72
N LEU A 628 -23.32 23.32 12.44
CA LEU A 628 -23.01 24.76 12.45
C LEU A 628 -23.09 25.39 11.07
N ARG A 629 -23.01 24.59 10.00
CA ARG A 629 -23.07 25.07 8.60
C ARG A 629 -24.25 24.45 7.82
N PRO A 630 -25.51 24.49 8.33
CA PRO A 630 -26.65 23.81 7.71
C PRO A 630 -27.21 24.54 6.48
N LYS A 631 -26.68 25.71 6.17
CA LYS A 631 -27.13 26.54 5.03
C LYS A 631 -26.01 26.73 4.03
N THR A 632 -26.32 26.53 2.76
CA THR A 632 -25.46 26.88 1.65
C THR A 632 -26.10 28.04 0.89
N THR A 633 -25.38 29.15 0.77
CA THR A 633 -25.76 30.30 -0.02
C THR A 633 -24.86 30.38 -1.24
N THR A 634 -25.43 30.26 -2.41
CA THR A 634 -24.73 30.46 -3.69
C THR A 634 -25.01 31.88 -4.18
N ILE A 635 -23.97 32.66 -4.41
CA ILE A 635 -24.04 33.99 -4.99
C ILE A 635 -23.33 34.02 -6.34
N GLU A 636 -23.92 34.71 -7.28
CA GLU A 636 -23.33 35.04 -8.58
C GLU A 636 -22.86 36.48 -8.50
N VAL A 637 -21.59 36.73 -8.75
CA VAL A 637 -20.94 38.02 -8.61
C VAL A 637 -20.12 38.33 -9.87
N GLY A 638 -19.67 39.54 -10.02
CA GLY A 638 -18.78 39.96 -11.12
C GLY A 638 -17.36 39.37 -10.95
N ASN A 639 -16.37 39.99 -11.58
CA ASN A 639 -14.97 39.56 -11.58
C ASN A 639 -14.32 39.58 -10.19
N GLU A 640 -14.94 40.16 -9.20
CA GLU A 640 -14.45 40.21 -7.81
C GLU A 640 -14.28 38.79 -7.20
N GLY A 641 -15.09 37.83 -7.68
CA GLY A 641 -15.05 36.45 -7.17
C GLY A 641 -13.73 35.69 -7.47
N VAL A 642 -12.96 36.18 -8.44
CA VAL A 642 -11.68 35.54 -8.85
C VAL A 642 -10.60 35.68 -7.79
N PHE A 643 -10.68 36.68 -6.92
CA PHE A 643 -9.63 36.93 -5.89
C PHE A 643 -9.75 36.12 -4.62
N TYR A 644 -10.78 35.28 -4.46
CA TYR A 644 -11.00 34.52 -3.23
C TYR A 644 -10.66 33.06 -3.40
N THR A 645 -9.87 32.59 -2.44
CA THR A 645 -9.50 31.17 -2.33
C THR A 645 -10.58 30.41 -1.57
N PRO A 646 -10.66 29.08 -1.72
CA PRO A 646 -11.51 28.26 -0.86
C PRO A 646 -11.29 28.56 0.62
N TYR A 647 -12.34 28.43 1.42
CA TYR A 647 -12.36 28.78 2.85
C TYR A 647 -12.07 30.27 3.18
N SER A 648 -12.03 31.13 2.22
CA SER A 648 -12.01 32.58 2.49
C SER A 648 -13.29 33.00 3.20
N LYS A 649 -13.15 33.79 4.28
CA LYS A 649 -14.30 34.36 4.99
C LYS A 649 -14.85 35.56 4.23
N VAL A 650 -16.09 35.44 3.79
CA VAL A 650 -16.84 36.56 3.17
C VAL A 650 -18.13 36.81 3.94
N LEU A 651 -18.66 37.98 3.88
CA LEU A 651 -19.92 38.34 4.49
C LEU A 651 -20.95 38.59 3.41
N ILE A 652 -22.14 38.09 3.61
CA ILE A 652 -23.30 38.34 2.74
C ILE A 652 -24.30 39.19 3.53
N GLN A 653 -24.76 40.29 2.92
CA GLN A 653 -25.78 41.16 3.48
C GLN A 653 -26.93 41.22 2.48
N ASP A 654 -28.14 40.90 2.91
CA ASP A 654 -29.33 40.94 2.08
C ASP A 654 -30.58 41.19 2.94
N ASP A 655 -31.30 42.25 2.68
CA ASP A 655 -32.48 42.64 3.47
C ASP A 655 -33.63 41.67 3.28
N SER A 656 -33.78 41.06 2.10
CA SER A 656 -34.82 40.06 1.81
C SER A 656 -34.64 38.79 2.60
N LEU A 657 -33.40 38.46 2.90
CA LEU A 657 -33.00 37.29 3.71
C LEU A 657 -32.85 37.66 5.19
N LYS A 658 -33.02 38.92 5.56
CA LYS A 658 -32.75 39.44 6.92
C LYS A 658 -31.32 39.15 7.41
N ILE A 659 -30.36 39.23 6.51
CA ILE A 659 -28.93 39.03 6.77
C ILE A 659 -28.21 40.37 6.66
N GLY A 660 -27.60 40.84 7.75
CA GLY A 660 -26.82 42.07 7.78
C GLY A 660 -27.65 43.36 7.48
N ILE A 661 -27.01 44.36 6.91
CA ILE A 661 -27.62 45.66 6.57
C ILE A 661 -27.93 45.77 5.07
N GLY A 662 -27.47 44.91 4.22
CA GLY A 662 -27.81 44.85 2.81
C GLY A 662 -27.44 46.07 1.95
N LYS A 663 -26.66 47.01 2.50
CA LYS A 663 -26.28 48.26 1.80
C LYS A 663 -24.78 48.40 1.64
N GLY A 664 -24.36 48.89 0.48
CA GLY A 664 -23.04 49.43 0.23
C GLY A 664 -23.10 50.95 0.18
N PHE A 665 -22.01 51.61 0.51
CA PHE A 665 -21.88 53.04 0.54
C PHE A 665 -20.68 53.47 -0.29
N THR A 666 -20.82 54.57 -1.00
CA THR A 666 -19.69 55.26 -1.62
C THR A 666 -19.15 56.29 -0.63
N ILE A 667 -17.84 56.31 -0.43
CA ILE A 667 -17.18 57.34 0.40
C ILE A 667 -17.04 58.59 -0.43
N ASN A 668 -17.66 59.64 0.04
CA ASN A 668 -17.61 60.96 -0.63
C ASN A 668 -16.39 61.76 -0.13
N ASP A 669 -16.05 61.65 1.17
CA ASP A 669 -14.95 62.41 1.78
C ASP A 669 -14.48 61.73 3.08
N CYS A 670 -13.25 62.02 3.51
CA CYS A 670 -12.64 61.54 4.74
C CYS A 670 -11.92 62.64 5.50
N GLU A 671 -12.21 62.81 6.78
CA GLU A 671 -11.48 63.73 7.65
C GLU A 671 -10.36 63.01 8.39
N TRP A 672 -9.15 63.53 8.20
CA TRP A 672 -7.94 63.00 8.86
C TRP A 672 -7.40 64.04 9.90
N ARG A 673 -7.02 63.59 11.11
CA ARG A 673 -6.31 64.40 12.10
C ARG A 673 -5.16 63.64 12.70
N SER A 674 -3.97 64.20 12.66
CA SER A 674 -2.73 63.60 13.19
C SER A 674 -2.47 62.16 12.68
N GLY A 675 -2.75 61.92 11.35
CA GLY A 675 -2.57 60.60 10.77
C GLY A 675 -3.64 59.57 11.15
N LEU A 676 -4.68 59.96 11.83
CA LEU A 676 -5.82 59.11 12.20
C LEU A 676 -7.04 59.45 11.38
N LEU A 677 -7.71 58.45 10.80
CA LEU A 677 -9.02 58.64 10.18
C LEU A 677 -10.05 58.91 11.29
N LYS A 678 -10.65 60.13 11.26
CA LYS A 678 -11.61 60.57 12.25
C LYS A 678 -13.03 60.43 11.81
N LYS A 679 -13.31 60.78 10.54
CA LYS A 679 -14.63 60.71 9.97
C LYS A 679 -14.62 60.24 8.54
N ILE A 680 -15.69 59.54 8.20
CA ILE A 680 -15.99 59.08 6.84
C ILE A 680 -17.36 59.61 6.50
N TYR A 681 -17.45 60.28 5.36
CA TYR A 681 -18.72 60.82 4.80
C TYR A 681 -19.16 59.92 3.66
N THR A 682 -20.41 59.42 3.72
CA THR A 682 -20.98 58.52 2.73
C THR A 682 -22.06 59.20 1.92
N ASN A 683 -22.35 58.63 0.72
CA ASN A 683 -23.39 59.10 -0.17
C ASN A 683 -24.80 58.95 0.42
N GLU A 684 -25.03 57.96 1.28
CA GLU A 684 -26.32 57.67 1.91
C GLU A 684 -26.22 57.61 3.42
N PRO A 685 -27.27 58.01 4.16
CA PRO A 685 -27.27 57.91 5.61
C PRO A 685 -27.56 56.50 6.09
N LEU A 686 -26.98 56.15 7.25
CA LEU A 686 -27.24 54.92 8.01
C LEU A 686 -27.85 55.29 9.38
N THR A 687 -28.85 54.52 9.79
CA THR A 687 -29.42 54.65 11.14
C THR A 687 -28.62 53.74 12.11
N PHE A 688 -27.97 54.38 13.08
CA PHE A 688 -27.21 53.68 14.07
C PHE A 688 -28.10 53.32 15.29
N ASP A 689 -28.15 52.04 15.61
CA ASP A 689 -28.78 51.51 16.85
C ASP A 689 -27.76 51.55 17.99
N PRO A 690 -28.03 52.24 19.09
CA PRO A 690 -27.10 52.37 20.21
C PRO A 690 -26.71 51.04 20.84
N MET A 691 -27.50 50.00 20.68
CA MET A 691 -27.25 48.66 21.21
C MET A 691 -26.34 47.77 20.31
N LYS A 692 -25.92 48.32 19.13
CA LYS A 692 -25.16 47.55 18.15
C LYS A 692 -23.81 48.21 17.86
N THR A 693 -22.82 47.41 17.60
CA THR A 693 -21.50 47.83 17.10
C THR A 693 -21.49 47.74 15.60
N TYR A 694 -21.01 48.78 14.96
CA TYR A 694 -20.93 48.87 13.49
C TYR A 694 -19.47 48.83 13.03
N GLY A 695 -19.22 48.19 11.91
CA GLY A 695 -17.94 48.19 11.20
C GLY A 695 -18.17 48.38 9.71
N ILE A 696 -17.19 48.95 9.06
CA ILE A 696 -17.15 49.03 7.60
C ILE A 696 -15.93 48.25 7.09
N ILE A 697 -16.07 47.62 5.95
CA ILE A 697 -14.94 47.10 5.19
C ILE A 697 -14.73 48.04 4.02
N VAL A 698 -13.51 48.54 3.92
CA VAL A 698 -13.10 49.43 2.84
C VAL A 698 -12.10 48.68 1.97
N ASN A 699 -12.39 48.58 0.66
CA ASN A 699 -11.45 48.03 -0.29
C ASN A 699 -10.42 49.12 -0.66
N CYS A 700 -9.17 48.90 -0.23
CA CYS A 700 -8.06 49.77 -0.57
C CYS A 700 -7.34 49.22 -1.79
N PHE A 701 -7.28 50.01 -2.87
CA PHE A 701 -6.62 49.64 -4.10
C PHE A 701 -5.21 50.20 -4.14
N SER A 702 -4.21 49.39 -4.37
CA SER A 702 -2.87 49.79 -4.79
C SER A 702 -2.61 49.32 -6.22
N ALA A 703 -1.51 49.76 -6.82
CA ALA A 703 -1.17 49.36 -8.19
C ALA A 703 -1.04 47.82 -8.35
N ASP A 704 -0.70 47.12 -7.29
CA ASP A 704 -0.35 45.67 -7.33
C ASP A 704 -1.21 44.80 -6.38
N ASP A 705 -2.10 45.40 -5.56
CA ASP A 705 -2.85 44.64 -4.56
C ASP A 705 -4.15 45.35 -4.14
N VAL A 706 -5.16 44.53 -3.77
CA VAL A 706 -6.42 44.98 -3.19
C VAL A 706 -6.53 44.44 -1.77
N LYS A 707 -6.39 45.33 -0.79
CA LYS A 707 -6.50 44.93 0.64
C LYS A 707 -7.79 45.43 1.26
N PRO A 708 -8.70 44.53 1.68
CA PRO A 708 -9.86 44.94 2.46
C PRO A 708 -9.42 45.32 3.88
N VAL A 709 -9.80 46.46 4.33
CA VAL A 709 -9.53 46.96 5.69
C VAL A 709 -10.83 47.08 6.46
N ALA A 710 -10.95 46.38 7.58
CA ALA A 710 -12.10 46.49 8.47
C ALA A 710 -11.90 47.65 9.46
N ILE A 711 -12.84 48.54 9.54
CA ILE A 711 -12.79 49.72 10.40
C ILE A 711 -14.04 49.75 11.30
N LYS A 712 -13.85 49.88 12.62
CA LYS A 712 -14.94 50.12 13.56
C LYS A 712 -15.43 51.55 13.38
N VAL A 713 -16.74 51.75 13.21
CA VAL A 713 -17.35 53.05 13.06
C VAL A 713 -18.47 53.24 14.07
N GLU A 714 -18.67 54.49 14.45
CA GLU A 714 -19.72 54.93 15.35
C GLU A 714 -20.49 56.12 14.75
N GLY A 715 -21.80 56.19 14.99
CA GLY A 715 -22.65 57.26 14.59
C GLY A 715 -23.83 57.45 15.57
N THR A 716 -24.58 58.50 15.44
CA THR A 716 -25.72 58.80 16.30
C THR A 716 -26.95 59.06 15.48
N GLY A 717 -28.01 58.30 15.71
CA GLY A 717 -29.25 58.42 14.91
C GLY A 717 -29.05 58.10 13.44
N THR A 718 -29.78 58.76 12.52
CA THR A 718 -29.61 58.59 11.09
C THR A 718 -28.62 59.63 10.58
N THR A 719 -27.44 59.17 10.09
CA THR A 719 -26.37 60.07 9.65
C THR A 719 -25.56 59.44 8.50
N ASN A 720 -24.99 60.28 7.66
CA ASN A 720 -23.98 59.93 6.66
C ASN A 720 -22.54 60.23 7.12
N GLU A 721 -22.38 60.73 8.36
CA GLU A 721 -21.09 60.96 9.01
C GLU A 721 -20.78 59.80 9.99
N PHE A 722 -19.79 59.01 9.66
CA PHE A 722 -19.32 57.88 10.51
C PHE A 722 -18.01 58.28 11.20
N ARG A 723 -17.90 58.07 12.52
CA ARG A 723 -16.71 58.38 13.30
C ARG A 723 -15.82 57.13 13.45
N SER A 724 -14.51 57.31 13.33
CA SER A 724 -13.51 56.24 13.49
C SER A 724 -12.27 56.77 14.21
N ASN A 725 -11.47 55.88 14.77
CA ASN A 725 -10.22 56.19 15.49
C ASN A 725 -9.01 55.39 14.97
N ARG A 726 -9.01 54.97 13.70
CA ARG A 726 -7.94 54.14 13.17
C ARG A 726 -6.76 54.95 12.57
N GLY A 727 -5.53 54.41 12.71
CA GLY A 727 -4.29 55.07 12.24
C GLY A 727 -4.14 55.07 10.71
N ALA A 728 -3.43 56.03 10.15
CA ALA A 728 -3.23 56.22 8.71
C ALA A 728 -2.33 55.13 8.08
N ALA A 729 -1.49 54.44 8.89
CA ALA A 729 -0.60 53.41 8.38
C ALA A 729 -1.30 52.16 7.79
N ASP A 730 -2.59 52.00 8.12
CA ASP A 730 -3.39 50.84 7.68
C ASP A 730 -4.29 51.19 6.46
N MET A 731 -4.14 52.35 5.85
CA MET A 731 -5.02 52.80 4.76
C MET A 731 -4.23 53.44 3.61
N LEU A 732 -4.49 52.99 2.40
CA LEU A 732 -3.95 53.56 1.16
C LEU A 732 -4.74 54.82 0.74
N PRO A 733 -4.13 55.77 0.00
CA PRO A 733 -4.70 57.11 -0.23
C PRO A 733 -5.92 57.21 -1.15
N SER A 734 -6.37 56.14 -1.78
CA SER A 734 -7.56 56.19 -2.65
C SER A 734 -8.65 55.21 -2.21
N ILE A 735 -9.66 55.70 -1.49
CA ILE A 735 -10.80 54.92 -1.06
C ILE A 735 -12.00 55.32 -1.91
N THR A 736 -12.57 54.43 -2.72
CA THR A 736 -13.69 54.69 -3.58
C THR A 736 -14.99 53.99 -3.20
N THR A 737 -14.92 52.89 -2.41
CA THR A 737 -16.12 52.11 -2.08
C THR A 737 -16.09 51.66 -0.62
N CYS A 738 -17.21 51.75 0.10
CA CYS A 738 -17.34 51.45 1.51
C CYS A 738 -18.49 50.47 1.77
N TRP A 739 -18.28 49.49 2.65
CA TRP A 739 -19.25 48.46 3.01
C TRP A 739 -19.51 48.47 4.51
N VAL A 740 -20.74 48.32 4.95
CA VAL A 740 -21.11 48.42 6.36
C VAL A 740 -21.44 47.03 6.93
N MET A 741 -20.80 46.65 8.04
CA MET A 741 -21.07 45.43 8.77
C MET A 741 -21.86 45.69 10.07
N ARG A 742 -22.71 44.72 10.44
CA ARG A 742 -23.39 44.69 11.74
C ARG A 742 -22.55 43.90 12.76
N ASP A 743 -22.71 44.21 14.04
CA ASP A 743 -21.95 43.63 15.14
C ASP A 743 -21.90 42.09 15.14
N LEU A 744 -20.70 41.59 15.24
CA LEU A 744 -20.40 40.15 15.32
C LEU A 744 -20.48 39.59 16.75
N ARG A 745 -20.79 40.41 17.77
CA ARG A 745 -20.76 40.01 19.18
C ARG A 745 -22.06 39.43 19.75
N SER A 746 -23.14 39.36 18.97
CA SER A 746 -24.46 38.95 19.49
C SER A 746 -24.74 37.43 19.44
N SER A 747 -23.78 36.59 19.05
CA SER A 747 -23.87 35.15 19.22
C SER A 747 -22.55 34.63 19.85
N GLY A 748 -22.58 34.37 21.13
CA GLY A 748 -21.45 33.85 21.89
C GLY A 748 -21.14 32.41 21.45
N SER A 749 -20.48 32.27 20.34
CA SER A 749 -19.83 31.06 19.92
C SER A 749 -18.39 31.39 19.53
N THR A 750 -17.51 31.22 20.48
CA THR A 750 -16.08 31.03 20.25
C THR A 750 -15.88 29.76 19.43
N PHE A 751 -15.27 29.88 18.28
CA PHE A 751 -14.75 28.75 17.49
C PHE A 751 -13.25 28.71 17.60
#